data_179830ed3a5913e50b6e70c4df9f9036
#
_entry.id   179830ed3a5913e50b6e70c4df9f9036
#
_cell.length_a   1.000
_cell.length_b   1.000
_cell.length_c   1.000
_cell.angle_alpha   90.00
_cell.angle_beta   90.00
_cell.angle_gamma   90.00
#
_symmetry.space_group_name_H-M   'P 1'
#
loop_
_entity.id
_entity.type
_entity.pdbx_description
1 polymer ?
#
loop_
_entity_poly.entity_id
_entity_poly.type
_entity_poly.pdbx_seq_one_letter_code
_entity_poly.pdbx_strand_id
1 'polypeptide(L)'
;MAKQVLQLICFTAGELTPWLAGRADLDPVSRGASRLRNFLVSPFGGLRRRPGTRLVVRAGCTEGAVRLVSFKYSTGVQFMLEVGRGYIRYFKDGAPLPDAEGGVLETPTPWKTDEQVGNLRMQQLNDVIYCVEPSTPPMTLARHADDDWRLEALEFSGMPYESSLFNAVRLECRMVRDGSANRLLATADEDVFTPEMEGREFLRVTRKYGEAVVEGTQMPFYHLTNLDRDLYKGETFSMDREDGWRQAYTCIRDFSRKNDYQPGVNRPERYTAFFEKGSDASARVHVSGAWTLETTGTWDAEWEICRGYPDGSNYLPNQPELVWHSVKSFQQRDGFRNNFTLSGNEEEMSYYKIRLMAYRNGVSTGTPVFRAAAGSFNHEMVVEEYVSPRSAYLANALHLSYYVLGDCETNDWSFGAFGVRNGYPCTVEFHQGRLWFGGTPGQPQTLWASRVDDFSAFTPGIPSDSPMILTMAASQQNRISWIASLRGLMIGTSEGEWRLSASNSEGLNASNAGFERHSGVGSASLDALTVENSLLFVQQGGMKVRELFYSLEADGYQTRDVSLLSDHLLAAGIVDWTVQRSTAFHVWCVLGDGSAVCMTLNREQNVAAWHAHRLEHGRILSVASLRGSHGTPDEEVWFAVARGEGKRACITVERLADGNVCLDACTEAVVQGEKMAGLGHLAGCGALLLDGEGACLPISVDGEGNAACPGRLDGETVTVGLAAPAEVRTMPLETLETLGRFKKQLGARALLHESTLKFRYGTGHPDAWRDFQPGRYGVAEPYSGYVRMIHNYGMDEQSCFALRVETPDQFNLLALVLDVEL
;
A
#
# COMPACT_ATOMS: atom_id res chain seq x y z
N MET A 1 27.56 -59.51 -11.71
CA MET A 1 26.87 -58.28 -11.25
C MET A 1 26.35 -57.58 -12.49
N ALA A 2 25.07 -57.22 -12.50
CA ALA A 2 24.44 -56.57 -13.64
C ALA A 2 24.86 -55.12 -13.67
N LYS A 3 25.25 -54.60 -14.85
CA LYS A 3 25.50 -53.17 -15.03
C LYS A 3 24.25 -52.49 -15.50
N GLN A 4 23.90 -51.40 -14.84
CA GLN A 4 22.77 -50.55 -15.18
C GLN A 4 23.26 -49.14 -15.48
N VAL A 5 22.56 -48.47 -16.44
CA VAL A 5 22.82 -47.04 -16.74
C VAL A 5 21.61 -46.27 -16.31
N LEU A 6 21.78 -45.41 -15.32
CA LEU A 6 20.74 -44.49 -14.86
C LEU A 6 20.96 -43.12 -15.53
N GLN A 7 19.87 -42.53 -16.06
CA GLN A 7 19.92 -41.25 -16.76
C GLN A 7 19.04 -40.23 -16.01
N LEU A 8 19.65 -39.15 -15.55
CA LEU A 8 18.95 -37.94 -15.11
C LEU A 8 19.09 -36.92 -16.24
N ILE A 9 18.05 -36.79 -17.02
CA ILE A 9 18.03 -35.93 -18.21
C ILE A 9 17.37 -34.56 -17.91
N CYS A 10 16.81 -34.39 -16.74
CA CYS A 10 16.24 -33.11 -16.31
C CYS A 10 16.14 -33.05 -14.76
N PHE A 11 15.98 -31.82 -14.23
CA PHE A 11 15.84 -31.51 -12.81
C PHE A 11 14.56 -30.73 -12.51
N THR A 12 13.53 -30.95 -13.32
CA THR A 12 12.26 -30.17 -13.28
C THR A 12 11.43 -30.38 -12.02
N ALA A 13 11.74 -31.39 -11.19
CA ALA A 13 11.11 -31.57 -9.89
C ALA A 13 11.85 -30.84 -8.76
N GLY A 14 13.04 -30.28 -9.01
CA GLY A 14 13.80 -29.51 -8.03
C GLY A 14 14.42 -30.36 -6.92
N GLU A 15 14.70 -29.76 -5.78
CA GLU A 15 15.14 -30.46 -4.56
C GLU A 15 13.95 -31.10 -3.87
N LEU A 16 14.04 -32.39 -3.63
CA LEU A 16 12.97 -33.22 -3.09
C LEU A 16 13.17 -33.52 -1.60
N THR A 17 12.06 -33.57 -0.88
CA THR A 17 12.05 -33.93 0.54
C THR A 17 12.65 -35.31 0.79
N PRO A 18 13.41 -35.51 1.86
CA PRO A 18 13.96 -36.80 2.23
C PRO A 18 12.92 -37.92 2.37
N TRP A 19 11.66 -37.58 2.65
CA TRP A 19 10.54 -38.54 2.72
C TRP A 19 10.28 -39.30 1.41
N LEU A 20 10.82 -38.79 0.29
CA LEU A 20 10.69 -39.41 -1.03
C LEU A 20 11.87 -40.34 -1.37
N ALA A 21 12.84 -40.51 -0.51
CA ALA A 21 14.07 -41.24 -0.80
C ALA A 21 13.82 -42.71 -1.26
N GLY A 22 12.76 -43.36 -0.80
CA GLY A 22 12.41 -44.72 -1.21
C GLY A 22 11.31 -44.82 -2.28
N ARG A 23 10.83 -43.71 -2.80
CA ARG A 23 9.67 -43.67 -3.71
C ARG A 23 10.08 -43.69 -5.19
N ALA A 24 10.85 -44.71 -5.59
CA ALA A 24 11.25 -44.89 -6.98
C ALA A 24 10.08 -45.09 -7.97
N ASP A 25 8.85 -45.27 -7.47
CA ASP A 25 7.59 -45.35 -8.22
C ASP A 25 7.07 -44.00 -8.69
N LEU A 26 7.54 -42.90 -8.07
CA LEU A 26 7.08 -41.56 -8.38
C LEU A 26 7.96 -40.91 -9.47
N ASP A 27 7.31 -40.48 -10.56
CA ASP A 27 7.98 -39.76 -11.66
C ASP A 27 8.82 -38.56 -11.23
N PRO A 28 8.37 -37.67 -10.28
CA PRO A 28 9.20 -36.59 -9.80
C PRO A 28 10.57 -37.00 -9.24
N VAL A 29 10.68 -38.20 -8.65
CA VAL A 29 11.96 -38.69 -8.07
C VAL A 29 13.00 -38.90 -9.16
N SER A 30 12.59 -39.33 -10.35
CA SER A 30 13.49 -39.51 -11.50
C SER A 30 13.95 -38.17 -12.11
N ARG A 31 13.27 -37.06 -11.78
CA ARG A 31 13.53 -35.71 -12.32
C ARG A 31 13.91 -34.70 -11.22
N GLY A 32 14.27 -35.19 -10.04
CA GLY A 32 14.62 -34.35 -8.89
C GLY A 32 16.02 -34.66 -8.36
N ALA A 33 16.41 -33.90 -7.36
CA ALA A 33 17.67 -34.03 -6.66
C ALA A 33 17.41 -34.06 -5.14
N SER A 34 18.30 -34.72 -4.38
CA SER A 34 18.26 -34.65 -2.90
C SER A 34 18.87 -33.37 -2.36
N ARG A 35 19.61 -32.62 -3.20
CA ARG A 35 20.17 -31.31 -2.87
C ARG A 35 20.41 -30.50 -4.13
N LEU A 36 19.91 -29.28 -4.14
CA LEU A 36 20.19 -28.25 -5.14
C LEU A 36 20.53 -26.94 -4.43
N ARG A 37 21.82 -26.68 -4.23
CA ARG A 37 22.30 -25.46 -3.59
C ARG A 37 22.94 -24.52 -4.61
N ASN A 38 22.48 -23.26 -4.67
CA ASN A 38 22.98 -22.21 -5.55
C ASN A 38 22.93 -22.57 -7.05
N PHE A 39 21.97 -23.42 -7.44
CA PHE A 39 21.56 -23.66 -8.82
C PHE A 39 20.14 -23.16 -9.06
N LEU A 40 19.89 -22.62 -10.24
CA LEU A 40 18.58 -22.32 -10.79
C LEU A 40 18.19 -23.46 -11.73
N VAL A 41 16.98 -23.94 -11.62
CA VAL A 41 16.45 -24.94 -12.55
C VAL A 41 15.93 -24.22 -13.79
N SER A 42 16.41 -24.61 -14.96
CA SER A 42 15.88 -24.12 -16.24
C SER A 42 14.51 -24.76 -16.52
N PRO A 43 13.55 -24.08 -17.15
CA PRO A 43 12.30 -24.69 -17.59
C PRO A 43 12.53 -25.83 -18.61
N PHE A 44 13.67 -25.86 -19.26
CA PHE A 44 14.10 -26.93 -20.18
C PHE A 44 14.74 -28.15 -19.47
N GLY A 45 14.82 -28.13 -18.14
CA GLY A 45 15.28 -29.23 -17.32
C GLY A 45 16.73 -29.17 -16.85
N GLY A 46 17.57 -28.33 -17.45
CA GLY A 46 18.96 -28.17 -17.02
C GLY A 46 19.11 -27.35 -15.74
N LEU A 47 20.30 -27.42 -15.14
CA LEU A 47 20.71 -26.59 -14.00
C LEU A 47 21.67 -25.51 -14.47
N ARG A 48 21.44 -24.28 -14.07
CA ARG A 48 22.33 -23.14 -14.23
C ARG A 48 22.82 -22.69 -12.86
N ARG A 49 24.11 -22.55 -12.68
CA ARG A 49 24.64 -21.95 -11.44
C ARG A 49 24.11 -20.53 -11.28
N ARG A 50 23.67 -20.21 -10.06
CA ARG A 50 23.20 -18.85 -9.72
C ARG A 50 24.34 -17.85 -9.89
N PRO A 51 24.15 -16.71 -10.58
CA PRO A 51 25.09 -15.61 -10.53
C PRO A 51 25.34 -15.19 -9.08
N GLY A 52 26.48 -14.63 -8.77
CA GLY A 52 26.77 -14.05 -7.47
C GLY A 52 25.92 -12.80 -7.19
N THR A 53 26.20 -12.12 -6.09
CA THR A 53 25.60 -10.84 -5.79
C THR A 53 26.62 -9.72 -5.90
N ARG A 54 26.23 -8.57 -6.45
CA ARG A 54 27.04 -7.36 -6.53
C ARG A 54 26.59 -6.37 -5.49
N LEU A 55 27.53 -5.83 -4.73
CA LEU A 55 27.27 -4.75 -3.79
C LEU A 55 26.82 -3.50 -4.54
N VAL A 56 25.70 -2.91 -4.12
CA VAL A 56 25.25 -1.60 -4.58
C VAL A 56 25.71 -0.54 -3.59
N VAL A 57 25.33 -0.70 -2.31
CA VAL A 57 25.67 0.23 -1.24
C VAL A 57 25.51 -0.43 0.13
N ARG A 58 26.02 0.19 1.17
CA ARG A 58 25.61 -0.11 2.55
C ARG A 58 24.28 0.56 2.85
N ALA A 59 23.37 -0.18 3.50
CA ALA A 59 22.09 0.36 3.95
C ALA A 59 22.25 1.56 4.89
N GLY A 60 21.18 2.31 5.08
CA GLY A 60 21.12 3.45 6.00
C GLY A 60 21.27 3.08 7.46
N CYS A 61 21.06 1.81 7.80
CA CYS A 61 21.23 1.28 9.15
C CYS A 61 22.21 0.11 9.15
N THR A 62 22.80 -0.15 10.32
CA THR A 62 23.74 -1.26 10.52
C THR A 62 23.06 -2.52 11.04
N GLU A 63 21.90 -2.38 11.66
CA GLU A 63 21.11 -3.45 12.27
C GLU A 63 19.62 -3.16 12.17
N GLY A 64 18.80 -4.19 12.20
CA GLY A 64 17.35 -4.11 12.23
C GLY A 64 16.69 -4.50 10.91
N ALA A 65 15.39 -4.25 10.82
CA ALA A 65 14.63 -4.55 9.62
C ALA A 65 14.93 -3.56 8.49
N VAL A 66 15.20 -4.11 7.33
CA VAL A 66 15.27 -3.39 6.05
C VAL A 66 14.39 -4.12 5.06
N ARG A 67 13.57 -3.40 4.35
CA ARG A 67 12.69 -3.92 3.31
C ARG A 67 12.97 -3.26 1.99
N LEU A 68 13.02 -4.05 0.92
CA LEU A 68 13.17 -3.58 -0.44
C LEU A 68 11.80 -3.54 -1.12
N VAL A 69 11.53 -2.46 -1.84
CA VAL A 69 10.27 -2.25 -2.55
C VAL A 69 10.56 -1.71 -3.95
N SER A 70 9.98 -2.32 -4.96
CA SER A 70 10.13 -1.84 -6.34
C SER A 70 9.10 -0.77 -6.67
N PHE A 71 9.54 0.30 -7.34
CA PHE A 71 8.70 1.34 -7.90
C PHE A 71 8.88 1.40 -9.42
N LYS A 72 7.77 1.26 -10.15
CA LYS A 72 7.77 1.15 -11.62
C LYS A 72 6.95 2.28 -12.24
N TYR A 73 7.60 3.40 -12.59
CA TYR A 73 6.93 4.53 -13.23
C TYR A 73 6.61 4.25 -14.70
N SER A 74 7.58 3.74 -15.43
CA SER A 74 7.44 3.39 -16.84
C SER A 74 8.38 2.23 -17.21
N THR A 75 8.34 1.80 -18.46
CA THR A 75 9.25 0.75 -18.96
C THR A 75 10.72 1.16 -18.90
N GLY A 76 11.03 2.46 -18.88
CA GLY A 76 12.38 2.99 -18.86
C GLY A 76 12.77 3.72 -17.56
N VAL A 77 11.85 3.93 -16.63
CA VAL A 77 12.12 4.65 -15.38
C VAL A 77 11.59 3.84 -14.21
N GLN A 78 12.48 3.29 -13.43
CA GLN A 78 12.18 2.41 -12.30
C GLN A 78 13.16 2.68 -11.17
N PHE A 79 12.69 2.43 -9.95
CA PHE A 79 13.48 2.65 -8.73
C PHE A 79 13.36 1.43 -7.81
N MET A 80 14.43 1.12 -7.12
CA MET A 80 14.40 0.28 -5.93
C MET A 80 14.40 1.19 -4.71
N LEU A 81 13.52 0.93 -3.77
CA LEU A 81 13.41 1.63 -2.51
C LEU A 81 13.94 0.74 -1.38
N GLU A 82 14.78 1.29 -0.53
CA GLU A 82 15.19 0.71 0.74
C GLU A 82 14.40 1.39 1.85
N VAL A 83 13.54 0.64 2.52
CA VAL A 83 12.75 1.11 3.66
C VAL A 83 13.36 0.56 4.94
N GLY A 84 13.82 1.46 5.79
CA GLY A 84 14.39 1.14 7.09
C GLY A 84 13.67 1.85 8.23
N ARG A 85 14.21 1.73 9.45
CA ARG A 85 13.67 2.41 10.64
C ARG A 85 13.81 3.93 10.51
N GLY A 86 12.73 4.57 10.12
CA GLY A 86 12.63 6.04 10.05
C GLY A 86 13.12 6.67 8.79
N TYR A 87 13.41 5.91 7.74
CA TYR A 87 13.87 6.44 6.46
C TYR A 87 13.44 5.58 5.27
N ILE A 88 13.43 6.20 4.08
CA ILE A 88 13.40 5.56 2.76
C ILE A 88 14.55 6.10 1.94
N ARG A 89 15.32 5.24 1.26
CA ARG A 89 16.36 5.57 0.28
C ARG A 89 15.99 5.05 -1.10
N TYR A 90 16.53 5.67 -2.13
CA TYR A 90 16.13 5.43 -3.51
C TYR A 90 17.32 5.05 -4.36
N PHE A 91 17.11 4.05 -5.22
CA PHE A 91 18.14 3.57 -6.17
C PHE A 91 17.58 3.57 -7.58
N LYS A 92 18.38 4.02 -8.52
CA LYS A 92 18.09 4.01 -9.93
C LYS A 92 19.29 3.47 -10.71
N ASP A 93 19.03 2.62 -11.69
CA ASP A 93 20.08 2.04 -12.56
C ASP A 93 21.25 1.39 -11.79
N GLY A 94 20.94 0.76 -10.66
CA GLY A 94 21.94 0.08 -9.83
C GLY A 94 22.80 0.98 -8.95
N ALA A 95 22.45 2.26 -8.78
CA ALA A 95 23.16 3.22 -7.95
C ALA A 95 22.21 3.98 -7.02
N PRO A 96 22.65 4.41 -5.82
CA PRO A 96 21.87 5.28 -4.95
C PRO A 96 21.68 6.66 -5.58
N LEU A 97 20.50 7.25 -5.40
CA LEU A 97 20.26 8.63 -5.82
C LEU A 97 20.98 9.60 -4.87
N PRO A 98 21.69 10.61 -5.40
CA PRO A 98 22.32 11.62 -4.58
C PRO A 98 21.31 12.64 -4.05
N ASP A 99 21.55 13.14 -2.85
CA ASP A 99 20.92 14.35 -2.35
C ASP A 99 21.61 15.64 -2.84
N ALA A 100 21.11 16.79 -2.47
CA ALA A 100 21.68 18.09 -2.88
C ALA A 100 23.10 18.36 -2.31
N GLU A 101 23.53 17.63 -1.30
CA GLU A 101 24.82 17.77 -0.62
C GLU A 101 25.83 16.71 -1.07
N GLY A 102 25.42 15.79 -1.96
CA GLY A 102 26.23 14.68 -2.47
C GLY A 102 26.20 13.43 -1.57
N GLY A 103 25.29 13.39 -0.58
CA GLY A 103 24.93 12.20 0.19
C GLY A 103 23.95 11.30 -0.56
N VAL A 104 23.36 10.34 0.13
CA VAL A 104 22.29 9.50 -0.40
C VAL A 104 20.94 10.13 -0.10
N LEU A 105 20.10 10.29 -1.12
CA LEU A 105 18.73 10.84 -0.97
C LEU A 105 17.92 10.00 0.01
N GLU A 106 17.39 10.64 1.04
CA GLU A 106 16.66 9.99 2.12
C GLU A 106 15.40 10.78 2.49
N THR A 107 14.27 10.08 2.54
CA THR A 107 13.00 10.64 3.03
C THR A 107 12.72 10.10 4.44
N PRO A 108 12.49 10.97 5.44
CA PRO A 108 12.17 10.55 6.79
C PRO A 108 10.78 9.90 6.85
N THR A 109 10.63 8.85 7.68
CA THR A 109 9.36 8.13 7.84
C THR A 109 8.91 8.05 9.30
N PRO A 110 7.60 7.85 9.57
CA PRO A 110 7.09 7.61 10.90
C PRO A 110 7.42 6.21 11.45
N TRP A 111 7.80 5.25 10.61
CA TRP A 111 8.04 3.85 10.97
C TRP A 111 9.40 3.70 11.67
N LYS A 112 9.40 3.59 13.01
CA LYS A 112 10.62 3.64 13.83
C LYS A 112 11.04 2.27 14.38
N THR A 113 10.19 1.23 14.25
CA THR A 113 10.46 -0.10 14.79
C THR A 113 10.56 -1.14 13.69
N ASP A 114 11.24 -2.27 13.98
CA ASP A 114 11.35 -3.40 13.05
C ASP A 114 9.98 -4.01 12.72
N GLU A 115 9.06 -4.01 13.69
CA GLU A 115 7.71 -4.49 13.52
C GLU A 115 6.93 -3.63 12.52
N GLN A 116 7.03 -2.30 12.63
CA GLN A 116 6.39 -1.38 11.68
C GLN A 116 6.92 -1.56 10.26
N VAL A 117 8.25 -1.66 10.09
CA VAL A 117 8.86 -1.92 8.78
C VAL A 117 8.42 -3.28 8.22
N GLY A 118 8.32 -4.31 9.06
CA GLY A 118 7.87 -5.65 8.66
C GLY A 118 6.39 -5.72 8.29
N ASN A 119 5.54 -4.98 9.01
CA ASN A 119 4.09 -4.95 8.77
C ASN A 119 3.66 -3.99 7.66
N LEU A 120 4.57 -3.14 7.18
CA LEU A 120 4.28 -2.17 6.14
C LEU A 120 3.78 -2.87 4.86
N ARG A 121 2.67 -2.40 4.30
CA ARG A 121 2.16 -2.81 2.99
C ARG A 121 2.11 -1.61 2.07
N MET A 122 2.53 -1.83 0.84
CA MET A 122 2.75 -0.76 -0.13
C MET A 122 2.17 -1.17 -1.48
N GLN A 123 1.28 -0.34 -2.01
CA GLN A 123 0.69 -0.57 -3.33
C GLN A 123 0.82 0.67 -4.19
N GLN A 124 1.38 0.48 -5.37
CA GLN A 124 1.65 1.57 -6.30
C GLN A 124 0.49 1.79 -7.27
N LEU A 125 0.15 3.05 -7.49
CA LEU A 125 -0.68 3.50 -8.61
C LEU A 125 -0.02 4.73 -9.26
N ASN A 126 0.40 4.61 -10.51
CA ASN A 126 1.13 5.65 -11.23
C ASN A 126 2.37 6.13 -10.45
N ASP A 127 2.45 7.44 -10.14
CA ASP A 127 3.56 8.08 -9.42
C ASP A 127 3.44 8.05 -7.90
N VAL A 128 2.43 7.38 -7.35
CA VAL A 128 2.14 7.36 -5.92
C VAL A 128 2.13 5.94 -5.39
N ILE A 129 2.81 5.72 -4.27
CA ILE A 129 2.66 4.50 -3.46
C ILE A 129 1.79 4.81 -2.26
N TYR A 130 0.75 4.02 -2.06
CA TYR A 130 -0.09 4.02 -0.87
C TYR A 130 0.51 3.04 0.14
N CYS A 131 0.83 3.57 1.32
CA CYS A 131 1.51 2.85 2.38
C CYS A 131 0.57 2.69 3.58
N VAL A 132 0.41 1.48 4.07
CA VAL A 132 -0.38 1.20 5.27
C VAL A 132 0.43 0.37 6.26
N GLU A 133 0.26 0.71 7.53
CA GLU A 133 0.85 0.02 8.67
C GLU A 133 -0.12 0.14 9.86
N PRO A 134 -0.41 -0.94 10.60
CA PRO A 134 -1.50 -0.97 11.58
C PRO A 134 -1.43 0.05 12.72
N SER A 135 -0.27 0.63 13.00
CA SER A 135 -0.07 1.60 14.10
C SER A 135 0.08 3.05 13.63
N THR A 136 0.13 3.28 12.32
CA THR A 136 0.32 4.63 11.75
C THR A 136 -0.76 4.95 10.72
N PRO A 137 -1.19 6.21 10.59
CA PRO A 137 -2.12 6.61 9.53
C PRO A 137 -1.64 6.17 8.14
N PRO A 138 -2.55 5.84 7.22
CA PRO A 138 -2.21 5.62 5.83
C PRO A 138 -1.42 6.80 5.27
N MET A 139 -0.34 6.48 4.54
CA MET A 139 0.55 7.47 3.95
C MET A 139 0.58 7.34 2.43
N THR A 140 0.89 8.40 1.76
CA THR A 140 1.19 8.42 0.31
C THR A 140 2.63 8.84 0.11
N LEU A 141 3.38 8.06 -0.64
CA LEU A 141 4.72 8.40 -1.11
C LEU A 141 4.61 8.79 -2.58
N ALA A 142 4.68 10.08 -2.87
CA ALA A 142 4.55 10.63 -4.21
C ALA A 142 5.92 11.01 -4.78
N ARG A 143 6.18 10.60 -6.04
CA ARG A 143 7.35 11.01 -6.79
C ARG A 143 6.99 12.19 -7.69
N HIS A 144 7.62 13.34 -7.47
CA HIS A 144 7.50 14.53 -8.32
C HIS A 144 8.66 14.64 -9.32
N ALA A 145 9.85 14.22 -8.90
CA ALA A 145 11.05 14.12 -9.73
C ALA A 145 11.93 12.97 -9.20
N ASP A 146 13.06 12.71 -9.84
CA ASP A 146 13.97 11.65 -9.36
C ASP A 146 14.55 11.98 -7.98
N ASP A 147 14.74 13.27 -7.69
CA ASP A 147 15.26 13.83 -6.46
C ASP A 147 14.19 14.47 -5.54
N ASP A 148 12.92 14.45 -5.92
CA ASP A 148 11.79 14.99 -5.13
C ASP A 148 10.76 13.90 -4.85
N TRP A 149 10.86 13.32 -3.66
CA TRP A 149 9.94 12.32 -3.13
C TRP A 149 9.32 12.85 -1.83
N ARG A 150 8.00 12.78 -1.72
CA ARG A 150 7.26 13.29 -0.57
C ARG A 150 6.42 12.19 0.05
N LEU A 151 6.61 12.01 1.34
CA LEU A 151 5.82 11.10 2.15
C LEU A 151 4.88 11.94 3.02
N GLU A 152 3.58 11.83 2.76
CA GLU A 152 2.55 12.60 3.44
C GLU A 152 1.44 11.67 3.94
N ALA A 153 0.72 12.08 4.99
CA ALA A 153 -0.46 11.34 5.42
C ALA A 153 -1.54 11.44 4.33
N LEU A 154 -2.27 10.35 4.09
CA LEU A 154 -3.39 10.37 3.18
C LEU A 154 -4.49 11.30 3.73
N GLU A 155 -4.75 12.39 3.03
CA GLU A 155 -5.84 13.29 3.37
C GLU A 155 -7.17 12.71 2.87
N PHE A 156 -8.07 12.41 3.80
CA PHE A 156 -9.39 11.90 3.47
C PHE A 156 -10.33 13.07 3.14
N SER A 157 -10.94 13.02 1.98
CA SER A 157 -12.08 13.90 1.62
C SER A 157 -13.40 13.39 2.24
N GLY A 158 -13.42 12.17 2.72
CA GLY A 158 -14.51 11.54 3.46
C GLY A 158 -13.99 10.32 4.23
N MET A 159 -14.09 10.35 5.57
CA MET A 159 -13.64 9.27 6.44
C MET A 159 -14.64 8.12 6.48
N PRO A 160 -14.18 6.87 6.59
CA PRO A 160 -15.02 5.76 6.99
C PRO A 160 -15.28 5.83 8.51
N TYR A 161 -16.52 5.58 8.93
CA TYR A 161 -16.92 5.57 10.33
C TYR A 161 -17.43 4.18 10.74
N GLU A 162 -17.33 3.90 12.03
CA GLU A 162 -17.98 2.73 12.60
C GLU A 162 -19.50 2.82 12.41
N SER A 163 -20.19 1.69 12.46
CA SER A 163 -21.65 1.68 12.42
C SER A 163 -22.19 2.38 13.67
N SER A 164 -22.95 3.44 13.45
CA SER A 164 -23.61 4.20 14.52
C SER A 164 -24.91 3.57 15.04
N LEU A 165 -25.20 2.33 14.65
CA LEU A 165 -26.43 1.67 15.08
C LEU A 165 -26.47 1.55 16.61
N PHE A 166 -27.13 2.55 17.22
CA PHE A 166 -27.44 2.61 18.63
C PHE A 166 -26.25 2.53 19.57
N ASN A 167 -25.45 3.58 19.56
CA ASN A 167 -24.44 3.74 20.60
C ASN A 167 -25.15 3.82 21.95
N ALA A 168 -24.84 2.94 22.89
CA ALA A 168 -25.41 2.97 24.24
C ALA A 168 -24.96 4.24 24.98
N VAL A 169 -23.82 4.77 24.58
CA VAL A 169 -23.18 5.97 25.17
C VAL A 169 -23.82 7.24 24.61
N ARG A 170 -24.25 8.11 25.49
CA ARG A 170 -24.78 9.42 25.15
C ARG A 170 -23.64 10.44 25.08
N LEU A 171 -23.62 11.23 24.03
CA LEU A 171 -22.69 12.33 23.83
C LEU A 171 -23.45 13.67 23.93
N GLU A 172 -23.00 14.53 24.81
CA GLU A 172 -23.48 15.90 24.95
C GLU A 172 -22.35 16.85 24.46
N CYS A 173 -22.66 17.64 23.45
CA CYS A 173 -21.74 18.66 22.91
C CYS A 173 -22.23 20.03 23.32
N ARG A 174 -21.38 20.85 23.90
CA ARG A 174 -21.64 22.23 24.31
C ARG A 174 -20.55 23.19 23.90
N MET A 175 -20.95 24.33 23.41
CA MET A 175 -20.02 25.44 23.20
C MET A 175 -19.68 26.08 24.53
N VAL A 176 -18.42 25.99 24.92
CA VAL A 176 -17.89 26.58 26.15
C VAL A 176 -16.88 27.67 25.83
N ARG A 177 -16.86 28.71 26.65
CA ARG A 177 -15.88 29.77 26.52
C ARG A 177 -14.61 29.39 27.27
N ASP A 178 -13.53 29.20 26.54
CA ASP A 178 -12.20 28.94 27.10
C ASP A 178 -11.29 30.13 26.79
N GLY A 179 -11.05 30.97 27.80
CA GLY A 179 -10.32 32.24 27.64
C GLY A 179 -11.03 33.18 26.67
N SER A 180 -10.44 33.49 25.54
CA SER A 180 -11.01 34.33 24.47
C SER A 180 -11.69 33.53 23.34
N ALA A 181 -11.53 32.22 23.32
CA ALA A 181 -12.07 31.35 22.27
C ALA A 181 -13.33 30.61 22.73
N ASN A 182 -14.22 30.35 21.77
CA ASN A 182 -15.31 29.41 21.98
C ASN A 182 -14.89 28.07 21.45
N ARG A 183 -14.91 27.03 22.31
CA ARG A 183 -14.54 25.65 21.95
C ARG A 183 -15.71 24.73 22.18
N LEU A 184 -15.78 23.67 21.40
CA LEU A 184 -16.82 22.66 21.53
C LEU A 184 -16.35 21.57 22.50
N LEU A 185 -16.96 21.49 23.68
CA LEU A 185 -16.72 20.44 24.67
C LEU A 185 -17.73 19.30 24.43
N ALA A 186 -17.24 18.11 24.16
CA ALA A 186 -18.00 16.89 24.16
C ALA A 186 -17.87 16.19 25.50
N THR A 187 -18.99 15.74 26.06
CA THR A 187 -19.05 14.98 27.32
C THR A 187 -19.89 13.72 27.11
N ALA A 188 -19.29 12.57 27.36
CA ALA A 188 -19.94 11.27 27.29
C ALA A 188 -20.40 10.82 28.70
N ASP A 189 -21.44 10.00 28.80
CA ASP A 189 -21.88 9.42 30.05
C ASP A 189 -21.04 8.20 30.50
N GLU A 190 -20.21 7.67 29.65
CA GLU A 190 -19.20 6.63 29.94
C GLU A 190 -17.77 7.08 29.54
N ASP A 191 -16.77 6.29 29.96
CA ASP A 191 -15.37 6.56 29.66
C ASP A 191 -15.07 6.14 28.21
N VAL A 192 -14.85 7.11 27.30
CA VAL A 192 -14.64 6.88 25.86
C VAL A 192 -13.40 7.56 25.30
N PHE A 193 -12.87 8.59 25.96
CA PHE A 193 -11.72 9.36 25.49
C PHE A 193 -10.43 8.92 26.17
N THR A 194 -9.31 8.95 25.41
CA THR A 194 -7.96 8.73 25.95
C THR A 194 -7.01 9.82 25.45
N PRO A 195 -5.91 10.09 26.16
CA PRO A 195 -4.96 11.14 25.76
C PRO A 195 -4.35 10.93 24.38
N GLU A 196 -4.20 9.67 23.95
CA GLU A 196 -3.62 9.31 22.65
C GLU A 196 -4.50 9.70 21.47
N MET A 197 -5.78 10.03 21.72
CA MET A 197 -6.75 10.41 20.67
C MET A 197 -6.55 11.85 20.16
N GLU A 198 -5.80 12.69 20.87
CA GLU A 198 -5.56 14.08 20.47
C GLU A 198 -4.98 14.19 19.06
N GLY A 199 -5.67 14.89 18.17
CA GLY A 199 -5.31 15.11 16.78
C GLY A 199 -5.36 13.87 15.87
N ARG A 200 -5.77 12.71 16.39
CA ARG A 200 -5.70 11.43 15.68
C ARG A 200 -7.02 10.69 15.56
N GLU A 201 -7.96 10.96 16.45
CA GLU A 201 -9.25 10.28 16.46
C GLU A 201 -10.32 11.17 15.87
N PHE A 202 -11.03 10.64 14.88
CA PHE A 202 -12.15 11.30 14.24
C PHE A 202 -13.47 10.80 14.83
N LEU A 203 -14.47 11.70 14.85
CA LEU A 203 -15.83 11.37 15.28
C LEU A 203 -16.80 11.89 14.23
N ARG A 204 -17.83 11.11 13.97
CA ARG A 204 -19.03 11.58 13.29
C ARG A 204 -20.12 11.75 14.34
N VAL A 205 -20.67 12.94 14.44
CA VAL A 205 -21.77 13.27 15.35
C VAL A 205 -22.98 13.65 14.52
N THR A 206 -24.05 12.87 14.62
CA THR A 206 -25.30 13.13 13.92
C THR A 206 -26.18 14.03 14.77
N ARG A 207 -26.42 15.24 14.31
CA ARG A 207 -27.37 16.17 14.92
C ARG A 207 -28.70 16.08 14.19
N LYS A 208 -29.78 15.85 14.95
CA LYS A 208 -31.13 15.90 14.44
C LYS A 208 -31.67 17.33 14.54
N TYR A 209 -32.17 17.84 13.45
CA TYR A 209 -32.90 19.10 13.38
C TYR A 209 -34.36 18.80 13.23
N GLY A 210 -35.21 19.40 14.11
CA GLY A 210 -36.63 19.33 13.97
C GLY A 210 -37.15 20.13 12.77
N GLU A 211 -38.42 20.06 12.49
CA GLU A 211 -39.05 20.95 11.53
C GLU A 211 -38.77 22.40 11.91
N ALA A 212 -38.19 23.14 10.96
CA ALA A 212 -37.96 24.55 11.13
C ALA A 212 -39.04 25.33 10.40
N VAL A 213 -39.81 26.14 11.16
CA VAL A 213 -40.75 27.11 10.63
C VAL A 213 -40.25 28.50 11.00
N VAL A 214 -39.86 29.25 9.98
CA VAL A 214 -39.43 30.64 10.20
C VAL A 214 -40.36 31.58 9.49
N GLU A 215 -40.97 32.42 10.27
CA GLU A 215 -41.81 33.51 9.77
C GLU A 215 -40.93 34.71 9.53
N GLY A 216 -41.05 35.32 8.34
CA GLY A 216 -40.39 36.57 8.04
C GLY A 216 -40.89 37.67 8.95
N THR A 217 -39.98 38.38 9.59
CA THR A 217 -40.36 39.55 10.41
C THR A 217 -40.52 40.76 9.49
N GLN A 218 -41.44 41.64 9.84
CA GLN A 218 -41.54 42.93 9.20
C GLN A 218 -40.25 43.72 9.45
N MET A 219 -39.56 44.11 8.36
CA MET A 219 -38.39 44.94 8.53
C MET A 219 -38.79 46.37 8.84
N PRO A 220 -38.07 47.09 9.71
CA PRO A 220 -38.28 48.50 9.89
C PRO A 220 -38.00 49.25 8.58
N PHE A 221 -38.94 49.98 8.10
CA PHE A 221 -38.74 50.88 6.97
C PHE A 221 -38.38 52.24 7.47
N TYR A 222 -37.40 52.83 6.79
CA TYR A 222 -37.03 54.20 7.04
C TYR A 222 -37.64 55.06 5.93
N HIS A 223 -38.33 56.10 6.33
CA HIS A 223 -38.73 57.19 5.41
C HIS A 223 -37.57 58.09 5.22
N LEU A 224 -37.10 58.22 3.99
CA LEU A 224 -36.17 59.28 3.66
C LEU A 224 -36.93 60.56 3.32
N THR A 225 -36.71 61.54 4.15
CA THR A 225 -37.21 62.94 3.90
C THR A 225 -36.05 63.86 3.67
N ASN A 226 -36.26 64.91 2.87
CA ASN A 226 -35.26 65.95 2.60
C ASN A 226 -33.99 65.38 1.89
N LEU A 227 -34.16 64.59 0.87
CA LEU A 227 -33.06 64.17 0.02
C LEU A 227 -32.42 65.40 -0.63
N ASP A 228 -31.12 65.55 -0.50
CA ASP A 228 -30.34 66.61 -1.12
C ASP A 228 -30.05 66.28 -2.62
N ARG A 229 -30.12 65.08 -3.04
CA ARG A 229 -29.93 64.58 -4.37
C ARG A 229 -30.79 63.35 -4.67
N ASP A 230 -30.92 63.05 -5.99
CA ASP A 230 -31.48 61.76 -6.39
C ASP A 230 -30.53 60.58 -6.00
N LEU A 231 -31.09 59.44 -5.62
CA LEU A 231 -30.38 58.20 -5.33
C LEU A 231 -30.75 57.14 -6.34
N TYR A 232 -29.77 56.40 -6.81
CA TYR A 232 -29.94 55.38 -7.85
C TYR A 232 -29.82 53.97 -7.32
N LYS A 233 -30.48 53.04 -7.97
CA LYS A 233 -30.38 51.62 -7.60
C LYS A 233 -28.93 51.18 -7.55
N GLY A 234 -28.56 50.48 -6.47
CA GLY A 234 -27.21 50.03 -6.21
C GLY A 234 -26.28 51.02 -5.55
N GLU A 235 -26.71 52.30 -5.40
CA GLU A 235 -25.91 53.30 -4.71
C GLU A 235 -25.96 53.06 -3.20
N THR A 236 -24.79 53.16 -2.54
CA THR A 236 -24.64 52.98 -1.08
C THR A 236 -24.59 54.33 -0.41
N PHE A 237 -25.36 54.51 0.67
CA PHE A 237 -25.35 55.71 1.50
C PHE A 237 -25.33 55.33 2.97
N SER A 238 -24.94 56.24 3.85
CA SER A 238 -24.87 56.01 5.28
C SER A 238 -25.83 56.90 6.03
N MET A 239 -26.51 56.37 7.05
CA MET A 239 -27.33 57.13 7.97
C MET A 239 -26.86 56.96 9.41
N ASP A 240 -27.02 58.05 10.20
CA ASP A 240 -26.78 57.94 11.63
C ASP A 240 -28.04 57.40 12.33
N ARG A 241 -27.87 56.45 13.23
CA ARG A 241 -29.00 55.88 14.02
C ARG A 241 -29.14 56.67 15.33
N GLU A 242 -30.32 56.57 15.92
CA GLU A 242 -30.61 57.21 17.20
C GLU A 242 -29.69 56.71 18.35
N ASP A 243 -29.13 55.51 18.21
CA ASP A 243 -28.18 54.94 19.13
C ASP A 243 -26.71 55.39 18.94
N GLY A 244 -26.50 56.31 17.98
CA GLY A 244 -25.18 56.90 17.67
C GLY A 244 -24.33 56.07 16.70
N TRP A 245 -24.82 54.95 16.21
CA TRP A 245 -24.13 54.15 15.22
C TRP A 245 -24.46 54.62 13.79
N ARG A 246 -23.41 54.61 12.95
CA ARG A 246 -23.55 54.91 11.52
C ARG A 246 -23.70 53.66 10.73
N GLN A 247 -24.77 53.53 9.98
CA GLN A 247 -25.14 52.36 9.23
C GLN A 247 -25.18 52.65 7.73
N ALA A 248 -24.62 51.73 6.95
CA ALA A 248 -24.59 51.79 5.50
C ALA A 248 -25.79 51.05 4.88
N TYR A 249 -26.42 51.67 3.92
CA TYR A 249 -27.59 51.16 3.20
C TYR A 249 -27.33 51.17 1.72
N THR A 250 -27.93 50.25 0.99
CA THR A 250 -27.88 50.21 -0.49
C THR A 250 -29.25 50.46 -1.08
N CYS A 251 -29.34 51.37 -2.02
CA CYS A 251 -30.57 51.69 -2.72
C CYS A 251 -31.01 50.50 -3.58
N ILE A 252 -32.23 50.03 -3.40
CA ILE A 252 -32.85 48.96 -4.18
C ILE A 252 -33.62 49.44 -5.39
N ARG A 253 -33.94 50.72 -5.45
CA ARG A 253 -34.62 51.46 -6.56
C ARG A 253 -34.02 52.80 -6.73
N ASP A 254 -34.36 53.43 -7.86
CA ASP A 254 -34.08 54.84 -8.07
C ASP A 254 -35.08 55.71 -7.24
N PHE A 255 -34.52 56.69 -6.62
CA PHE A 255 -35.25 57.68 -5.85
C PHE A 255 -35.05 59.06 -6.43
N SER A 256 -36.12 59.75 -6.74
CA SER A 256 -36.06 61.13 -7.17
C SER A 256 -36.38 62.07 -6.03
N ARG A 257 -35.55 63.09 -5.85
CA ARG A 257 -35.77 64.20 -4.94
C ARG A 257 -37.14 64.85 -5.11
N LYS A 258 -37.71 64.80 -6.31
CA LYS A 258 -39.04 65.40 -6.63
C LYS A 258 -40.20 64.61 -6.03
N ASN A 259 -39.96 63.43 -5.50
CA ASN A 259 -40.97 62.55 -4.88
C ASN A 259 -40.93 62.55 -3.35
N ASP A 260 -40.26 63.55 -2.74
CA ASP A 260 -40.24 63.74 -1.30
C ASP A 260 -41.66 63.92 -0.74
N TYR A 261 -41.89 63.30 0.42
CA TYR A 261 -43.10 63.39 1.20
C TYR A 261 -43.42 64.86 1.56
N GLN A 262 -44.61 65.35 1.14
CA GLN A 262 -45.12 66.60 1.63
C GLN A 262 -46.11 66.36 2.82
N PRO A 263 -45.82 66.87 4.02
CA PRO A 263 -46.68 66.70 5.16
C PRO A 263 -48.06 67.30 4.84
N GLY A 264 -49.14 66.52 4.97
CA GLY A 264 -50.50 66.99 4.80
C GLY A 264 -51.22 66.56 3.53
N VAL A 265 -50.56 65.92 2.58
CA VAL A 265 -51.17 65.27 1.41
C VAL A 265 -51.27 63.77 1.68
N ASN A 266 -52.49 63.30 1.91
CA ASN A 266 -52.83 61.91 2.14
C ASN A 266 -52.62 61.10 0.81
N ARG A 267 -51.40 60.85 0.40
CA ARG A 267 -51.07 59.90 -0.65
C ARG A 267 -50.40 58.67 -0.06
N PRO A 268 -51.09 57.57 -0.11
CA PRO A 268 -50.55 56.28 0.42
C PRO A 268 -49.50 55.71 -0.52
N GLU A 269 -48.41 56.39 -0.78
CA GLU A 269 -47.75 55.89 -1.91
C GLU A 269 -46.32 56.17 -2.03
N ARG A 270 -45.51 55.25 -1.93
CA ARG A 270 -44.11 55.14 -2.23
C ARG A 270 -43.27 55.15 -1.02
N TYR A 271 -43.40 54.09 -0.33
CA TYR A 271 -42.42 53.68 0.67
C TYR A 271 -41.26 53.05 -0.09
N THR A 272 -40.12 53.48 0.25
CA THR A 272 -38.91 53.03 -0.32
C THR A 272 -38.09 52.35 0.75
N ALA A 273 -37.88 51.13 0.54
CA ALA A 273 -37.08 50.30 1.47
C ALA A 273 -35.61 50.42 1.20
N PHE A 274 -34.86 50.72 2.22
CA PHE A 274 -33.43 50.65 2.23
C PHE A 274 -33.03 49.47 3.08
N PHE A 275 -32.12 48.66 2.61
CA PHE A 275 -31.66 47.52 3.34
C PHE A 275 -30.22 47.72 3.74
N GLU A 276 -29.93 47.43 4.97
CA GLU A 276 -28.58 47.21 5.41
C GLU A 276 -28.00 46.03 4.65
N LYS A 277 -26.74 46.15 4.25
CA LYS A 277 -26.04 45.04 3.67
C LYS A 277 -26.02 43.90 4.70
N GLY A 278 -26.84 42.86 4.49
CA GLY A 278 -26.97 41.72 5.39
C GLY A 278 -28.23 41.69 6.27
N SER A 279 -29.17 42.71 6.17
CA SER A 279 -30.45 42.64 6.86
C SER A 279 -31.39 41.67 6.14
N ASP A 280 -31.96 40.76 6.85
CA ASP A 280 -32.77 39.65 6.35
C ASP A 280 -34.18 39.69 6.93
N ALA A 281 -35.17 39.31 6.09
CA ALA A 281 -36.55 39.21 6.54
C ALA A 281 -36.78 37.97 7.44
N SER A 282 -35.90 37.00 7.38
CA SER A 282 -35.93 35.80 8.22
C SER A 282 -34.60 35.54 8.88
N ALA A 283 -34.63 34.79 9.98
CA ALA A 283 -33.44 34.13 10.53
C ALA A 283 -32.85 33.13 9.52
N ARG A 284 -31.58 32.75 9.73
CA ARG A 284 -30.95 31.66 8.99
C ARG A 284 -31.65 30.36 9.35
N VAL A 285 -31.98 29.57 8.34
CA VAL A 285 -32.60 28.25 8.49
C VAL A 285 -31.68 27.19 7.95
N HIS A 286 -31.43 26.15 8.75
CA HIS A 286 -30.79 24.95 8.28
C HIS A 286 -31.81 24.10 7.53
N VAL A 287 -31.45 23.66 6.34
CA VAL A 287 -32.29 22.85 5.48
C VAL A 287 -31.54 21.60 5.09
N SER A 288 -32.13 20.45 5.33
CA SER A 288 -31.73 19.16 4.82
C SER A 288 -32.99 18.44 4.37
N GLY A 289 -33.09 18.12 3.09
CA GLY A 289 -34.30 17.57 2.51
C GLY A 289 -35.24 18.63 1.96
N ALA A 290 -36.55 18.35 2.01
CA ALA A 290 -37.56 19.19 1.41
C ALA A 290 -37.80 20.50 2.16
N TRP A 291 -38.00 21.57 1.43
CA TRP A 291 -38.38 22.86 1.96
C TRP A 291 -39.45 23.55 1.12
N THR A 292 -40.20 24.43 1.74
CA THR A 292 -41.22 25.26 1.10
C THR A 292 -41.15 26.69 1.60
N LEU A 293 -41.36 27.66 0.70
CA LEU A 293 -41.63 29.04 1.03
C LEU A 293 -43.04 29.37 0.55
N GLU A 294 -43.88 29.89 1.46
CA GLU A 294 -45.22 30.32 1.16
C GLU A 294 -45.41 31.80 1.56
N THR A 295 -46.07 32.55 0.72
CA THR A 295 -46.55 33.85 1.09
C THR A 295 -48.05 33.84 1.20
N THR A 296 -48.58 34.43 2.26
CA THR A 296 -50.03 34.56 2.51
C THR A 296 -50.39 36.05 2.71
N GLY A 297 -51.59 36.43 2.38
CA GLY A 297 -52.06 37.81 2.52
C GLY A 297 -52.01 38.63 1.23
N THR A 298 -51.95 39.93 1.33
CA THR A 298 -51.85 40.85 0.22
C THR A 298 -50.50 41.51 0.24
N TRP A 299 -49.83 41.53 -0.91
CA TRP A 299 -48.44 41.98 -1.01
C TRP A 299 -48.26 42.98 -2.18
N ASP A 300 -47.47 44.00 -1.96
CA ASP A 300 -46.80 44.79 -2.94
C ASP A 300 -45.31 44.82 -2.49
N ALA A 301 -44.54 43.77 -2.90
CA ALA A 301 -43.22 43.49 -2.36
C ALA A 301 -42.27 42.81 -3.37
N GLU A 302 -40.99 42.96 -3.13
CA GLU A 302 -39.93 42.20 -3.79
C GLU A 302 -39.20 41.30 -2.80
N TRP A 303 -39.18 40.04 -3.11
CA TRP A 303 -38.58 38.98 -2.28
C TRP A 303 -37.39 38.36 -2.94
N GLU A 304 -36.46 37.90 -2.13
CA GLU A 304 -35.35 37.09 -2.54
C GLU A 304 -35.14 35.91 -1.58
N ILE A 305 -34.95 34.73 -2.15
CA ILE A 305 -34.47 33.59 -1.39
C ILE A 305 -32.96 33.50 -1.63
N CYS A 306 -32.21 33.46 -0.58
CA CYS A 306 -30.74 33.31 -0.59
C CYS A 306 -30.34 31.99 -0.01
N ARG A 307 -29.40 31.31 -0.70
CA ARG A 307 -28.65 30.14 -0.22
C ARG A 307 -27.28 30.59 0.24
N GLY A 308 -26.89 30.15 1.43
CA GLY A 308 -25.59 30.45 2.01
C GLY A 308 -24.58 29.36 1.73
N TYR A 309 -23.41 29.76 1.28
CA TYR A 309 -22.26 28.91 1.11
C TYR A 309 -21.15 29.36 2.07
N PRO A 310 -20.40 28.42 2.68
CA PRO A 310 -19.24 28.80 3.49
C PRO A 310 -18.20 29.51 2.63
N ASP A 311 -17.67 30.61 3.10
CA ASP A 311 -16.71 31.41 2.33
C ASP A 311 -15.27 30.87 2.39
N GLY A 312 -15.01 29.86 3.19
CA GLY A 312 -13.70 29.20 3.28
C GLY A 312 -12.57 30.01 3.91
N SER A 313 -12.77 31.30 4.20
CA SER A 313 -11.67 32.19 4.58
C SER A 313 -11.62 32.58 6.05
N ASN A 314 -12.73 32.46 6.82
CA ASN A 314 -12.77 32.85 8.24
C ASN A 314 -13.67 31.93 9.06
N TYR A 315 -13.06 31.04 9.81
CA TYR A 315 -13.73 30.21 10.81
C TYR A 315 -13.83 30.91 12.16
N LEU A 316 -14.95 31.57 12.39
CA LEU A 316 -15.39 31.78 13.75
C LEU A 316 -16.18 30.52 14.19
N PRO A 317 -15.85 29.92 15.36
CA PRO A 317 -16.39 28.62 15.79
C PRO A 317 -17.91 28.54 15.88
N ASN A 318 -18.62 29.65 15.85
CA ASN A 318 -20.07 29.71 16.08
C ASN A 318 -20.92 30.13 14.91
N GLN A 319 -20.37 30.73 13.88
CA GLN A 319 -21.10 31.12 12.68
C GLN A 319 -20.10 31.19 11.52
N PRO A 320 -20.09 30.23 10.57
CA PRO A 320 -19.32 30.42 9.35
C PRO A 320 -19.82 31.72 8.69
N GLU A 321 -18.91 32.59 8.28
CA GLU A 321 -19.29 33.66 7.37
C GLU A 321 -19.82 33.01 6.11
N LEU A 322 -21.09 33.19 5.83
CA LEU A 322 -21.76 32.61 4.67
C LEU A 322 -21.80 33.68 3.57
N VAL A 323 -21.27 33.33 2.43
CA VAL A 323 -21.54 34.09 1.20
C VAL A 323 -22.93 33.74 0.73
N TRP A 324 -23.80 34.72 0.66
CA TRP A 324 -25.20 34.54 0.31
C TRP A 324 -25.40 34.80 -1.18
N HIS A 325 -25.89 33.82 -1.88
CA HIS A 325 -26.27 33.92 -3.29
C HIS A 325 -27.78 33.89 -3.44
N SER A 326 -28.32 34.77 -4.27
CA SER A 326 -29.71 34.76 -4.62
C SER A 326 -30.04 33.53 -5.47
N VAL A 327 -30.92 32.71 -4.97
CA VAL A 327 -31.44 31.52 -5.68
C VAL A 327 -32.60 31.97 -6.59
N LYS A 328 -33.48 32.86 -6.10
CA LYS A 328 -34.61 33.34 -6.82
C LYS A 328 -35.14 34.65 -6.26
N SER A 329 -35.53 35.59 -7.14
CA SER A 329 -36.19 36.83 -6.79
C SER A 329 -37.61 36.81 -7.30
N PHE A 330 -38.52 37.39 -6.55
CA PHE A 330 -39.95 37.48 -6.87
C PHE A 330 -40.43 38.91 -6.68
N GLN A 331 -41.41 39.32 -7.51
CA GLN A 331 -42.11 40.56 -7.35
C GLN A 331 -43.59 40.27 -7.20
N GLN A 332 -44.18 40.78 -6.16
CA GLN A 332 -45.63 40.83 -5.95
C GLN A 332 -46.02 42.31 -6.00
N ARG A 333 -46.78 42.74 -7.01
CA ARG A 333 -47.15 44.13 -7.23
C ARG A 333 -48.66 44.35 -7.26
N ASP A 334 -49.08 45.57 -6.91
CA ASP A 334 -50.43 46.11 -7.08
C ASP A 334 -51.51 45.45 -6.21
N GLY A 335 -51.20 45.07 -4.98
CA GLY A 335 -52.20 44.60 -4.01
C GLY A 335 -52.93 43.33 -4.44
N PHE A 336 -52.49 42.63 -5.48
CA PHE A 336 -53.15 41.41 -5.93
C PHE A 336 -52.66 40.21 -5.15
N ARG A 337 -53.55 39.23 -4.94
CA ARG A 337 -53.34 37.98 -4.26
C ARG A 337 -52.40 37.02 -5.02
N ASN A 338 -51.27 37.50 -5.45
CA ASN A 338 -50.26 36.64 -6.07
C ASN A 338 -49.40 35.97 -4.99
N ASN A 339 -50.07 35.33 -4.01
CA ASN A 339 -49.33 34.47 -3.13
C ASN A 339 -48.72 33.32 -3.92
N PHE A 340 -47.48 32.99 -3.61
CA PHE A 340 -46.77 31.90 -4.26
C PHE A 340 -46.27 30.89 -3.26
N THR A 341 -46.10 29.69 -3.75
CA THR A 341 -45.43 28.64 -3.05
C THR A 341 -44.20 28.25 -3.89
N LEU A 342 -43.05 28.22 -3.27
CA LEU A 342 -41.81 27.69 -3.86
C LEU A 342 -41.35 26.52 -3.02
N SER A 343 -40.95 25.45 -3.64
CA SER A 343 -40.40 24.27 -2.98
C SER A 343 -39.06 23.87 -3.59
N GLY A 344 -38.24 23.23 -2.81
CA GLY A 344 -36.98 22.63 -3.21
C GLY A 344 -36.65 21.44 -2.33
N ASN A 345 -35.58 20.76 -2.67
CA ASN A 345 -35.01 19.65 -1.91
C ASN A 345 -33.51 19.77 -1.91
N GLU A 346 -32.88 19.65 -0.76
CA GLU A 346 -31.45 19.70 -0.56
C GLU A 346 -30.95 18.30 -0.20
N GLU A 347 -29.98 17.80 -0.96
CA GLU A 347 -29.33 16.52 -0.68
C GLU A 347 -28.32 16.65 0.47
N GLU A 348 -27.76 17.86 0.63
CA GLU A 348 -26.81 18.19 1.70
C GLU A 348 -27.37 19.32 2.56
N MET A 349 -26.83 19.49 3.79
CA MET A 349 -27.21 20.61 4.62
C MET A 349 -26.85 21.93 3.95
N SER A 350 -27.82 22.79 3.87
CA SER A 350 -27.70 24.13 3.32
C SER A 350 -28.29 25.17 4.24
N TYR A 351 -27.81 26.41 4.17
CA TYR A 351 -28.39 27.54 4.87
C TYR A 351 -29.27 28.31 3.92
N TYR A 352 -30.44 28.64 4.40
CA TYR A 352 -31.40 29.50 3.68
C TYR A 352 -31.82 30.68 4.51
N LYS A 353 -32.12 31.77 3.84
CA LYS A 353 -32.80 32.92 4.42
C LYS A 353 -33.69 33.62 3.38
N ILE A 354 -34.71 34.27 3.88
CA ILE A 354 -35.59 35.10 3.07
C ILE A 354 -35.10 36.52 3.25
N ARG A 355 -34.98 37.23 2.14
CA ARG A 355 -34.67 38.64 2.12
C ARG A 355 -35.83 39.37 1.49
N LEU A 356 -36.40 40.36 2.21
CA LEU A 356 -37.40 41.25 1.69
C LEU A 356 -36.72 42.50 1.10
N MET A 357 -36.65 42.57 -0.20
CA MET A 357 -35.89 43.60 -0.91
C MET A 357 -36.64 44.95 -0.99
N ALA A 358 -37.94 44.89 -1.11
CA ALA A 358 -38.80 46.06 -1.03
C ALA A 358 -40.25 45.64 -0.69
N TYR A 359 -41.00 46.49 -0.03
CA TYR A 359 -42.44 46.32 0.08
C TYR A 359 -43.17 47.68 0.28
N ARG A 360 -44.44 47.67 0.01
CA ARG A 360 -45.33 48.85 0.22
C ARG A 360 -46.09 48.69 1.51
N ASN A 361 -45.83 49.59 2.46
CA ASN A 361 -46.47 49.53 3.77
C ASN A 361 -47.97 49.96 3.62
N GLY A 362 -48.82 49.33 4.42
CA GLY A 362 -50.29 49.57 4.40
C GLY A 362 -51.04 48.79 3.31
N VAL A 363 -50.35 48.29 2.31
CA VAL A 363 -50.89 47.39 1.27
C VAL A 363 -50.47 45.96 1.51
N SER A 364 -49.27 45.78 1.97
CA SER A 364 -48.74 44.45 2.27
C SER A 364 -49.20 43.99 3.65
N THR A 365 -49.89 42.84 3.71
CA THR A 365 -50.39 42.19 4.95
C THR A 365 -50.06 40.71 4.88
N GLY A 366 -49.62 40.17 5.99
CA GLY A 366 -49.25 38.76 6.09
C GLY A 366 -47.73 38.58 6.30
N THR A 367 -47.30 37.36 6.37
CA THR A 367 -45.92 37.00 6.68
C THR A 367 -45.46 35.87 5.75
N PRO A 368 -44.32 35.99 5.14
CA PRO A 368 -43.74 34.85 4.40
C PRO A 368 -43.32 33.77 5.42
N VAL A 369 -43.64 32.54 5.09
CA VAL A 369 -43.33 31.38 5.92
C VAL A 369 -42.42 30.46 5.17
N PHE A 370 -41.23 30.22 5.73
CA PHE A 370 -40.29 29.23 5.25
C PHE A 370 -40.36 28.00 6.15
N ARG A 371 -40.66 26.84 5.57
CA ARG A 371 -40.76 25.57 6.26
C ARG A 371 -39.65 24.66 5.72
N ALA A 372 -38.84 24.10 6.60
CA ALA A 372 -37.92 23.03 6.32
C ALA A 372 -38.34 21.75 7.02
N ALA A 373 -38.34 20.62 6.34
CA ALA A 373 -38.64 19.33 6.95
C ALA A 373 -37.63 18.99 8.05
N ALA A 374 -38.03 18.14 8.98
CA ALA A 374 -37.12 17.54 9.95
C ALA A 374 -36.04 16.78 9.21
N GLY A 375 -34.80 16.94 9.61
CA GLY A 375 -33.63 16.28 8.97
C GLY A 375 -32.57 15.92 10.00
N SER A 376 -31.61 15.11 9.56
CA SER A 376 -30.42 14.79 10.36
C SER A 376 -29.19 15.15 9.54
N PHE A 377 -28.15 15.59 10.23
CA PHE A 377 -26.91 15.96 9.59
C PHE A 377 -25.72 15.41 10.36
N ASN A 378 -24.73 14.89 9.59
CA ASN A 378 -23.51 14.35 10.12
C ASN A 378 -22.45 15.43 10.18
N HIS A 379 -21.91 15.68 11.37
CA HIS A 379 -20.79 16.55 11.59
C HIS A 379 -19.53 15.70 11.81
N GLU A 380 -18.51 15.95 11.02
CA GLU A 380 -17.24 15.25 11.12
C GLU A 380 -16.27 16.09 11.96
N MET A 381 -15.85 15.53 13.06
CA MET A 381 -15.08 16.19 14.11
C MET A 381 -13.77 15.43 14.35
N VAL A 382 -12.79 16.11 14.90
CA VAL A 382 -11.56 15.50 15.42
C VAL A 382 -11.40 15.83 16.91
N VAL A 383 -10.88 14.90 17.69
CA VAL A 383 -10.51 15.16 19.09
C VAL A 383 -9.35 16.13 19.08
N GLU A 384 -9.59 17.39 19.50
CA GLU A 384 -8.59 18.44 19.52
C GLU A 384 -7.72 18.37 20.80
N GLU A 385 -8.35 18.14 21.94
CA GLU A 385 -7.69 18.09 23.24
C GLU A 385 -8.44 17.14 24.19
N TYR A 386 -7.71 16.28 24.86
CA TYR A 386 -8.22 15.41 25.90
C TYR A 386 -8.39 16.17 27.22
N VAL A 387 -9.54 16.05 27.86
CA VAL A 387 -9.83 16.68 29.14
C VAL A 387 -9.93 15.62 30.26
N SER A 388 -10.67 14.56 30.01
CA SER A 388 -10.90 13.47 30.94
C SER A 388 -11.38 12.23 30.18
N PRO A 389 -11.43 11.03 30.81
CA PRO A 389 -11.99 9.83 30.15
C PRO A 389 -13.38 10.04 29.55
N ARG A 390 -14.13 11.01 30.05
CA ARG A 390 -15.50 11.32 29.60
C ARG A 390 -15.63 12.60 28.80
N SER A 391 -14.56 13.40 28.70
CA SER A 391 -14.67 14.72 28.06
C SER A 391 -13.46 15.04 27.19
N ALA A 392 -13.72 15.63 26.02
CA ALA A 392 -12.71 16.13 25.13
C ALA A 392 -13.20 17.38 24.40
N TYR A 393 -12.30 18.28 24.03
CA TYR A 393 -12.62 19.33 23.09
C TYR A 393 -12.57 18.76 21.66
N LEU A 394 -13.58 19.13 20.87
CA LEU A 394 -13.70 18.74 19.48
C LEU A 394 -13.49 19.93 18.55
N ALA A 395 -12.76 19.74 17.47
CA ALA A 395 -12.67 20.68 16.36
C ALA A 395 -13.36 20.10 15.14
N ASN A 396 -13.81 20.96 14.21
CA ASN A 396 -14.25 20.51 12.91
C ASN A 396 -13.07 19.87 12.17
N ALA A 397 -13.30 18.74 11.56
CA ALA A 397 -12.41 18.17 10.58
C ALA A 397 -12.50 19.03 9.31
N LEU A 398 -11.60 20.02 9.16
CA LEU A 398 -11.68 21.11 8.17
C LEU A 398 -11.86 20.65 6.72
N HIS A 399 -11.35 19.47 6.39
CA HIS A 399 -11.48 18.88 5.06
C HIS A 399 -12.76 18.03 4.88
N LEU A 400 -13.47 17.73 5.96
CA LEU A 400 -14.58 16.79 5.99
C LEU A 400 -15.93 17.47 6.36
N SER A 401 -15.91 18.59 7.06
CA SER A 401 -17.15 19.30 7.45
C SER A 401 -16.95 20.82 7.49
N TYR A 402 -17.74 21.52 6.69
CA TYR A 402 -17.77 22.99 6.68
C TYR A 402 -18.72 23.58 7.74
N TYR A 403 -19.48 22.76 8.44
CA TYR A 403 -20.54 23.21 9.34
C TYR A 403 -20.18 22.93 10.80
N VAL A 404 -20.37 23.93 11.64
CA VAL A 404 -20.10 23.80 13.07
C VAL A 404 -21.21 23.01 13.75
N LEU A 405 -20.82 22.01 14.54
CA LEU A 405 -21.71 21.28 15.40
C LEU A 405 -22.12 22.17 16.55
N GLY A 406 -23.04 22.85 16.76
CA GLY A 406 -23.41 23.62 17.97
C GLY A 406 -23.84 22.69 19.12
N ASP A 407 -24.42 23.27 20.15
CA ASP A 407 -24.94 22.51 21.30
C ASP A 407 -25.91 21.45 20.83
N CYS A 408 -25.65 20.20 21.21
CA CYS A 408 -26.52 19.07 20.90
C CYS A 408 -26.29 17.93 21.89
N GLU A 409 -27.28 17.06 22.00
CA GLU A 409 -27.23 15.83 22.74
C GLU A 409 -27.71 14.73 21.81
N THR A 410 -26.89 13.66 21.66
CA THR A 410 -27.19 12.59 20.73
C THR A 410 -26.60 11.25 21.17
N ASN A 411 -27.28 10.17 20.79
CA ASN A 411 -26.75 8.81 20.84
C ASN A 411 -26.31 8.33 19.44
N ASP A 412 -26.55 9.15 18.42
CA ASP A 412 -26.18 8.85 17.05
C ASP A 412 -24.85 9.53 16.74
N TRP A 413 -23.79 8.87 17.15
CA TRP A 413 -22.42 9.27 16.89
C TRP A 413 -21.54 8.03 16.77
N SER A 414 -20.37 8.15 16.13
CA SER A 414 -19.43 7.05 15.97
C SER A 414 -18.01 7.57 15.84
N PHE A 415 -17.06 6.77 16.29
CA PHE A 415 -15.65 7.01 15.99
C PHE A 415 -15.33 6.70 14.52
N GLY A 416 -14.22 7.24 14.01
CA GLY A 416 -13.64 6.84 12.75
C GLY A 416 -13.29 5.35 12.74
N ALA A 417 -13.39 4.73 11.58
CA ALA A 417 -12.95 3.34 11.43
C ALA A 417 -11.43 3.21 11.57
N PHE A 418 -10.70 4.29 11.31
CA PHE A 418 -9.25 4.40 11.45
C PHE A 418 -8.92 5.40 12.54
N GLY A 419 -8.07 5.02 13.48
CA GLY A 419 -7.66 5.87 14.59
C GLY A 419 -6.93 5.08 15.66
N VAL A 420 -6.68 5.72 16.79
CA VAL A 420 -5.95 5.12 17.91
C VAL A 420 -6.68 3.90 18.47
N ARG A 421 -8.00 3.94 18.49
CA ARG A 421 -8.85 2.90 19.06
C ARG A 421 -8.87 1.63 18.21
N ASN A 422 -9.03 1.77 16.90
CA ASN A 422 -9.16 0.64 15.98
C ASN A 422 -7.85 0.28 15.29
N GLY A 423 -6.83 1.12 15.43
CA GLY A 423 -5.64 1.06 14.59
C GLY A 423 -5.94 1.49 13.16
N TYR A 424 -5.02 1.17 12.26
CA TYR A 424 -5.09 1.54 10.86
C TYR A 424 -5.10 0.30 9.95
N PRO A 425 -5.38 0.45 8.65
CA PRO A 425 -5.45 -0.68 7.72
C PRO A 425 -4.18 -1.54 7.71
N CYS A 426 -4.39 -2.88 7.64
CA CYS A 426 -3.30 -3.85 7.60
C CYS A 426 -2.86 -4.18 6.17
N THR A 427 -3.70 -3.96 5.16
CA THR A 427 -3.40 -4.26 3.76
C THR A 427 -4.11 -3.28 2.82
N VAL A 428 -3.56 -3.10 1.63
CA VAL A 428 -4.01 -2.15 0.61
C VAL A 428 -3.91 -2.74 -0.77
N GLU A 429 -4.90 -2.48 -1.64
CA GLU A 429 -4.92 -2.94 -3.04
C GLU A 429 -5.81 -2.04 -3.90
N PHE A 430 -5.58 -2.03 -5.22
CA PHE A 430 -6.45 -1.39 -6.20
C PHE A 430 -7.29 -2.42 -6.95
N HIS A 431 -8.60 -2.21 -6.96
CA HIS A 431 -9.51 -3.07 -7.70
C HIS A 431 -10.70 -2.29 -8.24
N GLN A 432 -11.01 -2.42 -9.53
CA GLN A 432 -12.12 -1.74 -10.22
C GLN A 432 -12.19 -0.23 -9.97
N GLY A 433 -11.06 0.48 -10.13
CA GLY A 433 -10.99 1.93 -9.98
C GLY A 433 -11.13 2.44 -8.54
N ARG A 434 -11.02 1.58 -7.54
CA ARG A 434 -11.12 1.91 -6.12
C ARG A 434 -9.85 1.54 -5.37
N LEU A 435 -9.50 2.34 -4.37
CA LEU A 435 -8.54 1.99 -3.35
C LEU A 435 -9.26 1.16 -2.27
N TRP A 436 -8.71 -0.01 -1.97
CA TRP A 436 -9.22 -0.92 -0.97
C TRP A 436 -8.28 -1.02 0.21
N PHE A 437 -8.84 -0.88 1.40
CA PHE A 437 -8.16 -1.19 2.66
C PHE A 437 -8.78 -2.44 3.28
N GLY A 438 -7.94 -3.29 3.87
CA GLY A 438 -8.38 -4.52 4.49
C GLY A 438 -7.91 -4.65 5.93
N GLY A 439 -8.86 -4.91 6.83
CA GLY A 439 -8.66 -5.17 8.25
C GLY A 439 -7.92 -4.06 9.01
N THR A 440 -8.36 -3.80 10.21
CA THR A 440 -7.60 -3.07 11.23
C THR A 440 -7.45 -3.98 12.46
N PRO A 441 -6.58 -3.68 13.42
CA PRO A 441 -6.53 -4.41 14.70
C PRO A 441 -7.90 -4.51 15.39
N GLY A 442 -8.70 -3.43 15.39
CA GLY A 442 -10.03 -3.39 16.00
C GLY A 442 -11.15 -3.98 15.13
N GLN A 443 -11.01 -3.92 13.80
CA GLN A 443 -11.99 -4.44 12.83
C GLN A 443 -11.32 -5.38 11.81
N PRO A 444 -10.86 -6.56 12.22
CA PRO A 444 -9.96 -7.39 11.41
C PRO A 444 -10.62 -8.04 10.18
N GLN A 445 -11.95 -8.04 10.08
CA GLN A 445 -12.73 -8.69 9.02
C GLN A 445 -13.39 -7.69 8.07
N THR A 446 -13.11 -6.40 8.21
CA THR A 446 -13.76 -5.33 7.45
C THR A 446 -12.89 -4.87 6.29
N LEU A 447 -13.53 -4.62 5.17
CA LEU A 447 -12.96 -4.00 3.97
C LEU A 447 -13.58 -2.62 3.78
N TRP A 448 -12.76 -1.66 3.42
CA TRP A 448 -13.17 -0.32 3.04
C TRP A 448 -12.74 -0.04 1.61
N ALA A 449 -13.68 0.35 0.77
CA ALA A 449 -13.42 0.76 -0.60
C ALA A 449 -13.66 2.25 -0.77
N SER A 450 -12.77 2.93 -1.43
CA SER A 450 -12.94 4.34 -1.81
C SER A 450 -14.06 4.50 -2.83
N ARG A 451 -14.45 5.73 -3.10
CA ARG A 451 -15.21 6.09 -4.30
C ARG A 451 -14.42 5.70 -5.56
N VAL A 452 -15.13 5.40 -6.65
CA VAL A 452 -14.49 5.15 -7.95
C VAL A 452 -13.74 6.40 -8.41
N ASP A 453 -12.46 6.22 -8.78
CA ASP A 453 -11.53 7.26 -9.24
C ASP A 453 -11.27 8.42 -8.23
N ASP A 454 -11.76 8.28 -6.99
CA ASP A 454 -11.43 9.18 -5.87
C ASP A 454 -10.94 8.35 -4.67
N PHE A 455 -9.63 8.25 -4.53
CA PHE A 455 -8.97 7.39 -3.55
C PHE A 455 -8.88 7.99 -2.14
N SER A 456 -9.44 9.18 -1.95
CA SER A 456 -9.52 9.89 -0.66
C SER A 456 -10.90 9.83 0.00
N ALA A 457 -11.95 9.51 -0.77
CA ALA A 457 -13.34 9.49 -0.30
C ALA A 457 -13.75 8.08 0.16
N PHE A 458 -14.09 7.94 1.45
CA PHE A 458 -14.52 6.67 2.05
C PHE A 458 -15.86 6.75 2.78
N THR A 459 -16.55 7.88 2.78
CA THR A 459 -17.88 8.01 3.37
C THR A 459 -18.92 7.32 2.49
N PRO A 460 -19.62 6.28 2.98
CA PRO A 460 -20.62 5.55 2.19
C PRO A 460 -21.75 6.44 1.69
N GLY A 461 -22.26 6.12 0.49
CA GLY A 461 -23.36 6.83 -0.15
C GLY A 461 -24.31 5.92 -0.92
N ILE A 462 -25.31 6.48 -1.57
CA ILE A 462 -26.34 5.75 -2.34
C ILE A 462 -25.90 5.42 -3.79
N PRO A 463 -25.23 6.32 -4.53
CA PRO A 463 -24.79 6.02 -5.89
C PRO A 463 -23.91 4.78 -6.01
N SER A 464 -23.95 4.11 -7.15
CA SER A 464 -23.18 2.86 -7.37
C SER A 464 -21.67 3.05 -7.36
N ASP A 465 -21.19 4.26 -7.58
CA ASP A 465 -19.77 4.65 -7.48
C ASP A 465 -19.33 5.00 -6.06
N SER A 466 -20.27 5.06 -5.10
CA SER A 466 -20.01 5.45 -3.70
C SER A 466 -19.07 4.48 -2.99
N PRO A 467 -18.36 4.96 -1.97
CA PRO A 467 -17.55 4.13 -1.09
C PRO A 467 -18.35 3.00 -0.43
N MET A 468 -17.66 1.93 -0.07
CA MET A 468 -18.26 0.75 0.55
C MET A 468 -17.53 0.37 1.83
N ILE A 469 -18.29 -0.07 2.82
CA ILE A 469 -17.78 -0.71 4.03
C ILE A 469 -18.42 -2.10 4.09
N LEU A 470 -17.61 -3.14 4.00
CA LEU A 470 -18.06 -4.52 3.88
C LEU A 470 -17.38 -5.37 4.95
N THR A 471 -18.16 -5.96 5.84
CA THR A 471 -17.65 -6.85 6.89
C THR A 471 -17.99 -8.30 6.56
N MET A 472 -16.98 -9.17 6.53
CA MET A 472 -17.18 -10.59 6.29
C MET A 472 -17.88 -11.24 7.49
N ALA A 473 -19.03 -11.85 7.25
CA ALA A 473 -19.75 -12.65 8.25
C ALA A 473 -19.15 -14.07 8.31
N ALA A 474 -18.19 -14.28 9.19
CA ALA A 474 -17.61 -15.59 9.45
C ALA A 474 -17.96 -16.09 10.85
N SER A 475 -18.02 -17.43 10.99
CA SER A 475 -18.32 -18.08 12.28
C SER A 475 -17.23 -17.92 13.34
N GLN A 476 -16.03 -17.55 12.93
CA GLN A 476 -14.84 -17.28 13.74
C GLN A 476 -14.22 -15.96 13.33
N GLN A 477 -13.41 -15.36 14.20
CA GLN A 477 -12.69 -14.13 13.88
C GLN A 477 -11.61 -14.41 12.83
N ASN A 478 -11.82 -13.95 11.60
CA ASN A 478 -10.96 -14.15 10.45
C ASN A 478 -10.23 -12.84 10.12
N ARG A 479 -9.01 -12.67 10.63
CA ARG A 479 -8.19 -11.52 10.30
C ARG A 479 -7.81 -11.54 8.81
N ILE A 480 -8.04 -10.45 8.11
CA ILE A 480 -7.56 -10.24 6.74
C ILE A 480 -6.04 -10.11 6.78
N SER A 481 -5.36 -10.96 6.02
CA SER A 481 -3.90 -11.01 5.92
C SER A 481 -3.39 -10.30 4.66
N TRP A 482 -4.10 -10.44 3.56
CA TRP A 482 -3.81 -9.79 2.28
C TRP A 482 -5.08 -9.68 1.44
N ILE A 483 -5.07 -8.73 0.51
CA ILE A 483 -6.05 -8.58 -0.57
C ILE A 483 -5.31 -8.50 -1.90
N ALA A 484 -5.89 -9.05 -2.96
CA ALA A 484 -5.27 -9.06 -4.29
C ALA A 484 -6.32 -9.02 -5.40
N SER A 485 -6.04 -8.26 -6.44
CA SER A 485 -6.94 -8.07 -7.59
C SER A 485 -6.73 -9.16 -8.65
N LEU A 486 -7.80 -9.91 -8.95
CA LEU A 486 -7.92 -10.78 -10.11
C LEU A 486 -9.25 -10.51 -10.84
N ARG A 487 -9.99 -11.55 -11.25
CA ARG A 487 -11.38 -11.41 -11.80
C ARG A 487 -12.38 -10.94 -10.74
N GLY A 488 -12.02 -11.00 -9.47
CA GLY A 488 -12.68 -10.44 -8.31
C GLY A 488 -11.62 -10.02 -7.31
N LEU A 489 -11.99 -9.37 -6.22
CA LEU A 489 -11.07 -9.08 -5.14
C LEU A 489 -10.88 -10.35 -4.31
N MET A 490 -9.69 -10.92 -4.37
CA MET A 490 -9.31 -12.09 -3.58
C MET A 490 -8.81 -11.63 -2.21
N ILE A 491 -9.21 -12.36 -1.17
CA ILE A 491 -8.96 -11.99 0.22
C ILE A 491 -8.41 -13.22 0.93
N GLY A 492 -7.18 -13.13 1.40
CA GLY A 492 -6.59 -14.14 2.29
C GLY A 492 -6.83 -13.76 3.74
N THR A 493 -7.37 -14.70 4.49
CA THR A 493 -7.61 -14.54 5.93
C THR A 493 -6.89 -15.61 6.73
N SER A 494 -6.82 -15.44 8.04
CA SER A 494 -6.21 -16.43 8.93
C SER A 494 -6.83 -17.84 8.82
N GLU A 495 -8.09 -17.96 8.40
CA GLU A 495 -8.86 -19.22 8.41
C GLU A 495 -9.35 -19.63 7.01
N GLY A 496 -8.99 -18.89 5.96
CA GLY A 496 -9.40 -19.25 4.61
C GLY A 496 -9.28 -18.13 3.59
N GLU A 497 -9.48 -18.50 2.33
CA GLU A 497 -9.41 -17.60 1.19
C GLU A 497 -10.82 -17.39 0.64
N TRP A 498 -11.11 -16.11 0.39
CA TRP A 498 -12.39 -15.60 -0.04
C TRP A 498 -12.28 -14.82 -1.34
N ARG A 499 -13.38 -14.71 -2.02
CA ARG A 499 -13.55 -13.84 -3.17
C ARG A 499 -14.69 -12.87 -2.89
N LEU A 500 -14.45 -11.60 -3.14
CA LEU A 500 -15.47 -10.58 -3.21
C LEU A 500 -15.75 -10.27 -4.68
N SER A 501 -16.99 -10.40 -5.10
CA SER A 501 -17.41 -10.12 -6.47
C SER A 501 -18.85 -9.63 -6.52
N ALA A 502 -19.20 -8.97 -7.62
CA ALA A 502 -20.59 -8.60 -7.89
C ALA A 502 -21.44 -9.82 -8.21
N SER A 503 -22.68 -9.87 -7.72
CA SER A 503 -23.65 -10.92 -8.01
C SER A 503 -24.29 -10.80 -9.40
N ASN A 504 -24.05 -9.71 -10.10
CA ASN A 504 -24.53 -9.41 -11.44
C ASN A 504 -23.39 -8.97 -12.37
N SER A 505 -23.69 -8.62 -13.61
CA SER A 505 -22.71 -8.15 -14.60
C SER A 505 -22.31 -6.67 -14.45
N GLU A 506 -22.86 -5.97 -13.48
CA GLU A 506 -22.50 -4.59 -13.17
C GLU A 506 -21.19 -4.52 -12.37
N GLY A 507 -20.61 -3.35 -12.28
CA GLY A 507 -19.46 -3.13 -11.40
C GLY A 507 -19.82 -3.38 -9.92
N LEU A 508 -18.80 -3.69 -9.11
CA LEU A 508 -18.97 -3.96 -7.68
C LEU A 508 -19.48 -2.72 -6.94
N ASN A 509 -20.60 -2.87 -6.23
CA ASN A 509 -21.20 -1.84 -5.39
C ASN A 509 -21.81 -2.46 -4.11
N ALA A 510 -22.24 -1.63 -3.17
CA ALA A 510 -22.73 -2.10 -1.88
C ALA A 510 -23.98 -3.01 -1.97
N SER A 511 -24.76 -2.90 -3.03
CA SER A 511 -26.02 -3.68 -3.19
C SER A 511 -25.81 -5.04 -3.84
N ASN A 512 -24.72 -5.23 -4.60
CA ASN A 512 -24.42 -6.46 -5.33
C ASN A 512 -23.18 -7.20 -4.83
N ALA A 513 -22.49 -6.68 -3.84
CA ALA A 513 -21.29 -7.28 -3.26
C ALA A 513 -21.61 -8.61 -2.57
N GLY A 514 -20.90 -9.66 -2.94
CA GLY A 514 -21.04 -10.98 -2.35
C GLY A 514 -19.70 -11.61 -2.00
N PHE A 515 -19.58 -12.12 -0.76
CA PHE A 515 -18.42 -12.90 -0.33
C PHE A 515 -18.63 -14.39 -0.59
N GLU A 516 -17.66 -15.02 -1.19
CA GLU A 516 -17.64 -16.45 -1.45
C GLU A 516 -16.35 -17.06 -0.90
N ARG A 517 -16.47 -18.09 -0.06
CA ARG A 517 -15.31 -18.82 0.49
C ARG A 517 -14.88 -19.91 -0.47
N HIS A 518 -13.62 -19.89 -0.88
CA HIS A 518 -13.05 -20.87 -1.81
C HIS A 518 -12.15 -21.90 -1.13
N SER A 519 -11.53 -21.55 -0.02
CA SER A 519 -10.61 -22.42 0.69
C SER A 519 -10.71 -22.23 2.20
N GLY A 520 -10.30 -23.24 2.95
CA GLY A 520 -10.23 -23.22 4.42
C GLY A 520 -8.84 -23.46 4.96
N VAL A 521 -7.80 -23.06 4.21
CA VAL A 521 -6.40 -23.33 4.59
C VAL A 521 -5.80 -22.24 5.44
N GLY A 522 -6.22 -21.00 5.21
CA GLY A 522 -5.70 -19.81 5.86
C GLY A 522 -4.37 -19.31 5.29
N SER A 523 -4.16 -18.03 5.43
CA SER A 523 -3.04 -17.28 4.85
C SER A 523 -2.17 -16.62 5.92
N ALA A 524 -0.86 -16.63 5.71
CA ALA A 524 0.10 -15.83 6.46
C ALA A 524 -0.02 -14.34 6.09
N SER A 525 0.51 -13.48 6.96
CA SER A 525 0.48 -12.02 6.75
C SER A 525 1.60 -11.57 5.80
N LEU A 526 1.54 -12.06 4.55
CA LEU A 526 2.42 -11.71 3.44
C LEU A 526 1.56 -11.48 2.21
N ASP A 527 1.87 -10.45 1.43
CA ASP A 527 1.10 -10.14 0.22
C ASP A 527 1.14 -11.30 -0.77
N ALA A 528 0.01 -11.61 -1.39
CA ALA A 528 -0.07 -12.63 -2.41
C ALA A 528 0.62 -12.17 -3.70
N LEU A 529 1.27 -13.08 -4.41
CA LEU A 529 1.96 -12.80 -5.65
C LEU A 529 1.13 -13.25 -6.85
N THR A 530 0.87 -12.32 -7.76
CA THR A 530 0.18 -12.66 -9.02
C THR A 530 1.17 -13.24 -10.02
N VAL A 531 0.90 -14.46 -10.47
CA VAL A 531 1.64 -15.14 -11.51
C VAL A 531 0.68 -15.58 -12.59
N GLU A 532 0.78 -14.96 -13.77
CA GLU A 532 -0.18 -15.14 -14.87
C GLU A 532 -1.64 -14.90 -14.43
N ASN A 533 -2.47 -15.92 -14.43
CA ASN A 533 -3.90 -15.88 -14.07
C ASN A 533 -4.20 -16.51 -12.70
N SER A 534 -3.18 -16.69 -11.83
CA SER A 534 -3.36 -17.25 -10.51
C SER A 534 -2.62 -16.44 -9.45
N LEU A 535 -2.91 -16.72 -8.20
CA LEU A 535 -2.22 -16.15 -7.05
C LEU A 535 -1.40 -17.23 -6.35
N LEU A 536 -0.17 -16.90 -6.00
CA LEU A 536 0.60 -17.63 -5.02
C LEU A 536 0.42 -16.92 -3.67
N PHE A 537 0.18 -17.68 -2.62
CA PHE A 537 0.11 -17.18 -1.26
C PHE A 537 0.80 -18.11 -0.28
N VAL A 538 1.29 -17.54 0.80
CA VAL A 538 1.89 -18.32 1.89
C VAL A 538 0.80 -18.77 2.85
N GLN A 539 0.71 -20.07 3.08
CA GLN A 539 -0.26 -20.64 4.01
C GLN A 539 0.01 -20.18 5.45
N GLN A 540 -1.02 -20.12 6.27
CA GLN A 540 -0.93 -19.92 7.72
C GLN A 540 0.19 -20.80 8.32
N GLY A 541 1.07 -20.19 9.12
CA GLY A 541 2.26 -20.84 9.66
C GLY A 541 3.55 -20.61 8.85
N GLY A 542 3.48 -20.04 7.65
CA GLY A 542 4.66 -19.56 6.92
C GLY A 542 5.47 -20.61 6.16
N MET A 543 5.15 -21.91 6.27
CA MET A 543 6.01 -23.00 5.81
C MET A 543 5.53 -23.66 4.49
N LYS A 544 4.49 -23.16 3.88
CA LYS A 544 3.93 -23.70 2.64
C LYS A 544 3.52 -22.62 1.68
N VAL A 545 3.75 -22.85 0.40
CA VAL A 545 3.27 -22.01 -0.68
C VAL A 545 2.13 -22.70 -1.38
N ARG A 546 1.03 -21.98 -1.52
CA ARG A 546 -0.15 -22.46 -2.25
C ARG A 546 -0.43 -21.60 -3.45
N GLU A 547 -0.99 -22.23 -4.45
CA GLU A 547 -1.51 -21.57 -5.64
C GLU A 547 -3.02 -21.58 -5.61
N LEU A 548 -3.62 -20.40 -5.79
CA LEU A 548 -5.04 -20.18 -5.97
C LEU A 548 -5.31 -19.93 -7.45
N PHE A 549 -6.07 -20.79 -8.09
CA PHE A 549 -6.36 -20.73 -9.53
C PHE A 549 -7.82 -21.09 -9.82
N TYR A 550 -8.35 -20.58 -10.94
CA TYR A 550 -9.69 -20.93 -11.38
C TYR A 550 -9.70 -22.29 -12.08
N SER A 551 -10.58 -23.18 -11.66
CA SER A 551 -10.81 -24.49 -12.28
C SER A 551 -12.16 -24.49 -12.97
N LEU A 552 -12.15 -24.76 -14.28
CA LEU A 552 -13.39 -24.93 -15.09
C LEU A 552 -14.19 -26.17 -14.66
N GLU A 553 -13.52 -27.22 -14.19
CA GLU A 553 -14.19 -28.46 -13.77
C GLU A 553 -15.00 -28.28 -12.49
N ALA A 554 -14.48 -27.44 -11.57
CA ALA A 554 -15.15 -27.12 -10.32
C ALA A 554 -16.02 -25.86 -10.41
N ASP A 555 -15.97 -25.14 -11.53
CA ASP A 555 -16.57 -23.82 -11.74
C ASP A 555 -16.27 -22.85 -10.57
N GLY A 556 -15.01 -22.85 -10.13
CA GLY A 556 -14.60 -22.05 -8.98
C GLY A 556 -13.09 -22.00 -8.77
N TYR A 557 -12.69 -21.23 -7.78
CA TYR A 557 -11.29 -21.17 -7.38
C TYR A 557 -10.92 -22.34 -6.48
N GLN A 558 -9.77 -22.95 -6.76
CA GLN A 558 -9.19 -24.04 -5.99
C GLN A 558 -7.78 -23.68 -5.54
N THR A 559 -7.32 -24.36 -4.50
CA THR A 559 -5.94 -24.22 -4.02
C THR A 559 -5.17 -25.53 -4.14
N ARG A 560 -3.90 -25.45 -4.54
CA ARG A 560 -2.98 -26.59 -4.49
C ARG A 560 -1.68 -26.21 -3.77
N ASP A 561 -1.08 -27.16 -3.09
CA ASP A 561 0.23 -27.02 -2.46
C ASP A 561 1.32 -27.25 -3.50
N VAL A 562 2.04 -26.18 -3.87
CA VAL A 562 3.12 -26.22 -4.85
C VAL A 562 4.48 -26.49 -4.17
N SER A 563 4.52 -26.52 -2.85
CA SER A 563 5.73 -26.82 -2.06
C SER A 563 5.78 -28.23 -1.49
N LEU A 564 4.75 -29.04 -1.73
CA LEU A 564 4.57 -30.36 -1.10
C LEU A 564 5.80 -31.30 -1.22
N LEU A 565 6.41 -31.34 -2.39
CA LEU A 565 7.53 -32.23 -2.67
C LEU A 565 8.87 -31.70 -2.12
N SER A 566 8.90 -30.45 -1.63
CA SER A 566 10.10 -29.73 -1.18
C SER A 566 9.89 -29.04 0.19
N ASP A 567 8.94 -29.52 0.99
CA ASP A 567 8.47 -28.92 2.24
C ASP A 567 9.60 -28.63 3.24
N HIS A 568 10.62 -29.47 3.29
CA HIS A 568 11.79 -29.35 4.17
C HIS A 568 12.58 -28.05 3.92
N LEU A 569 12.51 -27.49 2.70
CA LEU A 569 13.21 -26.25 2.35
C LEU A 569 12.56 -25.02 3.03
N LEU A 570 11.30 -25.09 3.35
CA LEU A 570 10.51 -23.99 3.91
C LEU A 570 10.38 -24.04 5.44
N ALA A 571 11.08 -24.95 6.10
CA ALA A 571 10.93 -25.21 7.53
C ALA A 571 11.22 -24.00 8.44
N ALA A 572 12.06 -23.05 8.00
CA ALA A 572 12.35 -21.83 8.74
C ALA A 572 11.27 -20.73 8.56
N GLY A 573 10.26 -20.97 7.74
CA GLY A 573 9.19 -20.03 7.44
C GLY A 573 9.60 -18.89 6.50
N ILE A 574 8.69 -18.50 5.61
CA ILE A 574 8.90 -17.40 4.65
C ILE A 574 8.60 -16.08 5.37
N VAL A 575 9.53 -15.12 5.26
CA VAL A 575 9.41 -13.79 5.87
C VAL A 575 9.27 -12.67 4.83
N ASP A 576 9.79 -12.89 3.61
CA ASP A 576 9.64 -11.98 2.48
C ASP A 576 9.75 -12.75 1.17
N TRP A 577 9.13 -12.26 0.10
CA TRP A 577 9.18 -12.93 -1.18
C TRP A 577 8.82 -12.03 -2.37
N THR A 578 9.28 -12.42 -3.55
CA THR A 578 9.02 -11.69 -4.81
C THR A 578 9.01 -12.63 -6.00
N VAL A 579 8.43 -12.18 -7.11
CA VAL A 579 8.48 -12.87 -8.41
C VAL A 579 9.42 -12.13 -9.35
N GLN A 580 10.43 -12.84 -9.81
CA GLN A 580 11.26 -12.42 -10.94
C GLN A 580 10.66 -12.98 -12.24
N ARG A 581 10.36 -12.09 -13.16
CA ARG A 581 9.88 -12.44 -14.50
C ARG A 581 11.07 -12.48 -15.46
N SER A 582 11.27 -13.63 -16.05
CA SER A 582 12.28 -13.86 -17.07
C SER A 582 11.76 -14.88 -18.09
N THR A 583 12.61 -15.71 -18.70
CA THR A 583 12.17 -16.86 -19.52
C THR A 583 11.33 -17.89 -18.75
N ALA A 584 11.39 -17.88 -17.42
CA ALA A 584 10.50 -18.58 -16.50
C ALA A 584 10.20 -17.65 -15.31
N PHE A 585 9.15 -17.98 -14.57
CA PHE A 585 8.89 -17.28 -13.30
C PHE A 585 9.78 -17.88 -12.20
N HIS A 586 10.60 -17.06 -11.58
CA HIS A 586 11.37 -17.42 -10.41
C HIS A 586 10.76 -16.77 -9.17
N VAL A 587 10.19 -17.56 -8.27
CA VAL A 587 9.62 -17.10 -7.01
C VAL A 587 10.70 -17.19 -5.94
N TRP A 588 11.29 -16.06 -5.58
CA TRP A 588 12.28 -15.94 -4.54
C TRP A 588 11.63 -15.75 -3.18
N CYS A 589 11.98 -16.61 -2.23
CA CYS A 589 11.48 -16.56 -0.85
C CYS A 589 12.67 -16.43 0.10
N VAL A 590 12.61 -15.44 0.98
CA VAL A 590 13.54 -15.26 2.10
C VAL A 590 12.96 -15.97 3.32
N LEU A 591 13.80 -16.74 4.00
CA LEU A 591 13.41 -17.53 5.16
C LEU A 591 13.85 -16.86 6.47
N GLY A 592 13.18 -17.24 7.57
CA GLY A 592 13.44 -16.68 8.90
C GLY A 592 14.87 -16.91 9.43
N ASP A 593 15.58 -17.92 8.91
CA ASP A 593 17.00 -18.16 9.21
C ASP A 593 17.97 -17.28 8.37
N GLY A 594 17.45 -16.51 7.43
CA GLY A 594 18.21 -15.64 6.53
C GLY A 594 18.76 -16.35 5.30
N SER A 595 18.39 -17.59 5.05
CA SER A 595 18.61 -18.26 3.76
C SER A 595 17.51 -17.88 2.76
N ALA A 596 17.69 -18.19 1.49
CA ALA A 596 16.64 -18.06 0.49
C ALA A 596 16.37 -19.41 -0.18
N VAL A 597 15.16 -19.56 -0.65
CA VAL A 597 14.77 -20.61 -1.59
C VAL A 597 14.12 -19.97 -2.80
N CYS A 598 14.24 -20.63 -3.93
CA CYS A 598 13.62 -20.15 -5.14
C CYS A 598 12.84 -21.29 -5.80
N MET A 599 11.67 -20.97 -6.33
CA MET A 599 10.87 -21.90 -7.13
C MET A 599 10.91 -21.45 -8.59
N THR A 600 11.39 -22.30 -9.48
CA THR A 600 11.17 -22.13 -10.92
C THR A 600 9.79 -22.64 -11.26
N LEU A 601 8.93 -21.77 -11.77
CA LEU A 601 7.55 -22.09 -12.15
C LEU A 601 7.36 -21.90 -13.65
N ASN A 602 6.93 -22.98 -14.33
CA ASN A 602 6.47 -22.95 -15.72
C ASN A 602 5.33 -23.97 -15.87
N ARG A 603 4.12 -23.49 -16.05
CA ARG A 603 2.93 -24.36 -16.11
C ARG A 603 2.83 -25.14 -17.42
N GLU A 604 3.25 -24.56 -18.51
CA GLU A 604 3.21 -25.21 -19.83
C GLU A 604 4.09 -26.47 -19.85
N GLN A 605 5.19 -26.47 -19.09
CA GLN A 605 6.12 -27.57 -18.96
C GLN A 605 5.91 -28.41 -17.68
N ASN A 606 4.87 -28.13 -16.87
CA ASN A 606 4.65 -28.76 -15.56
C ASN A 606 5.87 -28.67 -14.62
N VAL A 607 6.59 -27.55 -14.63
CA VAL A 607 7.74 -27.31 -13.77
C VAL A 607 7.30 -26.51 -12.54
N ALA A 608 7.57 -27.05 -11.35
CA ALA A 608 7.48 -26.38 -10.05
C ALA A 608 8.68 -26.82 -9.20
N ALA A 609 9.86 -26.34 -9.60
CA ALA A 609 11.13 -26.83 -9.10
C ALA A 609 11.70 -25.92 -8.01
N TRP A 610 11.76 -26.40 -6.78
CA TRP A 610 12.35 -25.69 -5.66
C TRP A 610 13.85 -25.97 -5.54
N HIS A 611 14.61 -24.96 -5.17
CA HIS A 611 16.05 -25.05 -4.97
C HIS A 611 16.53 -24.05 -3.91
N ALA A 612 17.55 -24.45 -3.14
CA ALA A 612 18.06 -23.67 -2.03
C ALA A 612 19.15 -22.67 -2.47
N HIS A 613 19.15 -21.49 -1.87
CA HIS A 613 20.20 -20.48 -2.06
C HIS A 613 20.72 -20.01 -0.70
N ARG A 614 22.03 -19.91 -0.60
CA ARG A 614 22.69 -19.46 0.61
C ARG A 614 23.81 -18.48 0.25
N LEU A 615 23.82 -17.35 0.94
CA LEU A 615 24.93 -16.41 0.89
C LEU A 615 25.91 -16.74 2.01
N GLU A 616 27.17 -16.91 1.67
CA GLU A 616 28.20 -17.13 2.68
C GLU A 616 28.41 -15.83 3.49
N HIS A 617 28.56 -15.97 4.79
CA HIS A 617 28.70 -14.84 5.73
C HIS A 617 27.61 -13.76 5.61
N GLY A 618 26.36 -14.13 5.25
CA GLY A 618 25.26 -13.20 5.12
C GLY A 618 23.91 -13.81 5.48
N ARG A 619 23.03 -12.98 6.07
CA ARG A 619 21.61 -13.30 6.27
C ARG A 619 20.79 -12.37 5.40
N ILE A 620 19.99 -12.93 4.51
CA ILE A 620 19.06 -12.14 3.69
C ILE A 620 17.90 -11.69 4.58
N LEU A 621 17.56 -10.41 4.51
CA LEU A 621 16.47 -9.78 5.26
C LEU A 621 15.26 -9.52 4.38
N SER A 622 15.48 -9.14 3.13
CA SER A 622 14.43 -8.81 2.18
C SER A 622 14.85 -9.07 0.75
N VAL A 623 13.88 -9.28 -0.13
CA VAL A 623 14.08 -9.50 -1.57
C VAL A 623 13.04 -8.74 -2.39
N ALA A 624 13.46 -8.09 -3.46
CA ALA A 624 12.56 -7.46 -4.41
C ALA A 624 13.05 -7.67 -5.85
N SER A 625 12.14 -7.62 -6.81
CA SER A 625 12.47 -7.68 -8.24
C SER A 625 12.17 -6.36 -8.93
N LEU A 626 13.07 -5.96 -9.82
CA LEU A 626 12.96 -4.78 -10.65
C LEU A 626 13.26 -5.16 -12.09
N ARG A 627 12.62 -4.51 -13.06
CA ARG A 627 12.95 -4.77 -14.45
C ARG A 627 14.40 -4.35 -14.72
N GLY A 628 15.13 -5.16 -15.48
CA GLY A 628 16.55 -4.91 -15.74
C GLY A 628 16.80 -3.54 -16.38
N SER A 629 17.80 -2.85 -15.87
CA SER A 629 18.38 -1.68 -16.51
C SER A 629 19.12 -2.11 -17.78
N HIS A 630 19.27 -1.23 -18.74
CA HIS A 630 20.03 -1.47 -19.98
C HIS A 630 19.48 -2.52 -20.97
N GLY A 631 18.16 -2.75 -21.00
CA GLY A 631 17.53 -3.57 -22.04
C GLY A 631 17.72 -5.08 -21.89
N THR A 632 18.14 -5.55 -20.71
CA THR A 632 18.14 -6.98 -20.40
C THR A 632 16.69 -7.49 -20.33
N PRO A 633 16.37 -8.63 -20.93
CA PRO A 633 15.00 -9.16 -20.90
C PRO A 633 14.59 -9.66 -19.51
N ASP A 634 15.56 -10.00 -18.66
CA ASP A 634 15.35 -10.54 -17.32
C ASP A 634 15.23 -9.44 -16.28
N GLU A 635 14.32 -9.63 -15.32
CA GLU A 635 14.23 -8.75 -14.15
C GLU A 635 15.44 -8.95 -13.23
N GLU A 636 15.94 -7.86 -12.65
CA GLU A 636 16.98 -7.89 -11.62
C GLU A 636 16.38 -8.31 -10.28
N VAL A 637 17.09 -9.09 -9.50
CA VAL A 637 16.72 -9.45 -8.12
C VAL A 637 17.68 -8.74 -7.17
N TRP A 638 17.09 -8.05 -6.20
CA TRP A 638 17.79 -7.27 -5.20
C TRP A 638 17.59 -7.89 -3.82
N PHE A 639 18.64 -7.87 -3.00
CA PHE A 639 18.64 -8.40 -1.65
C PHE A 639 19.12 -7.35 -0.65
N ALA A 640 18.46 -7.26 0.50
CA ALA A 640 19.03 -6.64 1.68
C ALA A 640 19.69 -7.73 2.52
N VAL A 641 20.98 -7.61 2.80
CA VAL A 641 21.77 -8.67 3.43
C VAL A 641 22.47 -8.15 4.68
N ALA A 642 22.18 -8.73 5.82
CA ALA A 642 22.94 -8.46 7.05
C ALA A 642 24.25 -9.25 7.03
N ARG A 643 25.38 -8.55 7.22
CA ARG A 643 26.73 -9.07 7.17
C ARG A 643 27.55 -8.67 8.40
N GLY A 644 28.53 -9.48 8.76
CA GLY A 644 29.38 -9.25 9.92
C GLY A 644 28.65 -9.42 11.24
N GLU A 645 29.40 -9.26 12.35
CA GLU A 645 28.86 -9.34 13.71
C GLU A 645 29.46 -8.27 14.62
N GLY A 646 28.71 -7.81 15.61
CA GLY A 646 29.11 -6.82 16.60
C GLY A 646 29.52 -5.49 15.95
N LYS A 647 30.74 -5.00 16.20
CA LYS A 647 31.23 -3.73 15.64
C LYS A 647 31.39 -3.72 14.11
N ARG A 648 31.35 -4.89 13.48
CA ARG A 648 31.46 -5.06 12.04
C ARG A 648 30.11 -5.32 11.38
N ALA A 649 29.05 -5.36 12.16
CA ALA A 649 27.70 -5.52 11.63
C ALA A 649 27.37 -4.40 10.64
N CYS A 650 26.88 -4.77 9.48
CA CYS A 650 26.36 -3.87 8.48
C CYS A 650 25.26 -4.56 7.68
N ILE A 651 24.37 -3.78 7.13
CA ILE A 651 23.42 -4.26 6.12
C ILE A 651 23.88 -3.74 4.76
N THR A 652 23.88 -4.61 3.77
CA THR A 652 24.23 -4.28 2.39
C THR A 652 23.00 -4.44 1.50
N VAL A 653 22.87 -3.54 0.54
CA VAL A 653 21.94 -3.69 -0.59
C VAL A 653 22.75 -4.27 -1.74
N GLU A 654 22.34 -5.44 -2.19
CA GLU A 654 23.01 -6.21 -3.23
C GLU A 654 22.03 -6.59 -4.33
N ARG A 655 22.51 -6.72 -5.56
CA ARG A 655 21.72 -7.28 -6.67
C ARG A 655 22.39 -8.51 -7.25
N LEU A 656 21.64 -9.41 -7.88
CA LEU A 656 22.27 -10.50 -8.65
C LEU A 656 23.21 -9.90 -9.69
N ALA A 657 24.40 -10.46 -9.76
CA ALA A 657 25.45 -9.96 -10.66
C ALA A 657 25.06 -10.17 -12.12
N ASP A 658 25.45 -9.23 -12.95
CA ASP A 658 25.35 -9.39 -14.39
C ASP A 658 26.46 -10.32 -14.88
N GLY A 659 26.15 -11.12 -15.89
CA GLY A 659 27.16 -12.01 -16.51
C GLY A 659 27.43 -13.29 -15.71
N ASN A 660 28.63 -13.81 -15.83
CA ASN A 660 29.00 -15.15 -15.40
C ASN A 660 29.82 -15.19 -14.09
N VAL A 661 29.88 -14.08 -13.35
CA VAL A 661 30.61 -13.98 -12.09
C VAL A 661 29.75 -14.55 -10.94
N CYS A 662 30.25 -15.63 -10.34
CA CYS A 662 29.57 -16.32 -9.25
C CYS A 662 30.27 -16.06 -7.90
N LEU A 663 30.43 -14.77 -7.55
CA LEU A 663 30.91 -14.27 -6.27
C LEU A 663 29.81 -13.49 -5.57
N ASP A 664 29.58 -13.75 -4.28
CA ASP A 664 28.60 -13.01 -3.47
C ASP A 664 29.25 -11.74 -2.89
N ALA A 665 28.43 -10.68 -2.69
CA ALA A 665 28.86 -9.36 -2.24
C ALA A 665 30.05 -8.81 -3.05
N CYS A 666 30.13 -9.10 -4.32
CA CYS A 666 31.27 -8.68 -5.11
C CYS A 666 31.24 -7.16 -5.39
N THR A 667 32.43 -6.60 -5.43
CA THR A 667 32.68 -5.21 -5.78
C THR A 667 33.94 -5.10 -6.61
N GLU A 668 34.03 -4.04 -7.40
CA GLU A 668 35.28 -3.69 -8.10
C GLU A 668 36.16 -2.87 -7.17
N ALA A 669 37.45 -3.18 -7.17
CA ALA A 669 38.45 -2.46 -6.39
C ALA A 669 39.70 -2.21 -7.25
N VAL A 670 40.33 -1.07 -7.08
CA VAL A 670 41.59 -0.74 -7.73
C VAL A 670 42.75 -1.10 -6.80
N VAL A 671 43.70 -1.87 -7.34
CA VAL A 671 44.91 -2.23 -6.61
C VAL A 671 45.88 -1.04 -6.60
N GLN A 672 46.35 -0.65 -5.42
CA GLN A 672 47.32 0.44 -5.22
C GLN A 672 48.58 -0.12 -4.53
N GLY A 673 49.65 -0.30 -5.28
CA GLY A 673 50.82 -1.02 -4.80
C GLY A 673 50.53 -2.50 -4.57
N GLU A 674 50.57 -2.93 -3.33
CA GLU A 674 50.25 -4.29 -2.90
C GLU A 674 49.01 -4.34 -2.00
N LYS A 675 48.11 -3.30 -2.08
CA LYS A 675 46.96 -3.17 -1.21
C LYS A 675 45.71 -2.76 -1.97
N MET A 676 44.57 -3.18 -1.45
CA MET A 676 43.22 -2.73 -1.82
C MET A 676 42.48 -2.22 -0.59
N ALA A 677 41.68 -1.20 -0.76
CA ALA A 677 40.85 -0.62 0.27
C ALA A 677 39.36 -0.60 -0.17
N GLY A 678 38.46 -0.22 0.71
CA GLY A 678 37.02 -0.10 0.40
C GLY A 678 36.22 -1.40 0.54
N LEU A 679 36.87 -2.48 1.02
CA LEU A 679 36.23 -3.79 1.22
C LEU A 679 35.57 -3.96 2.60
N GLY A 680 35.16 -2.87 3.25
CA GLY A 680 34.68 -2.91 4.62
C GLY A 680 33.43 -3.77 4.84
N HIS A 681 32.62 -4.05 3.80
CA HIS A 681 31.51 -5.02 3.87
C HIS A 681 31.98 -6.49 3.93
N LEU A 682 33.23 -6.77 3.57
CA LEU A 682 33.90 -8.07 3.64
C LEU A 682 34.88 -8.16 4.83
N ALA A 683 34.88 -7.18 5.71
CA ALA A 683 35.87 -7.06 6.78
C ALA A 683 35.93 -8.33 7.67
N GLY A 684 37.11 -8.90 7.79
CA GLY A 684 37.38 -10.10 8.56
C GLY A 684 37.01 -11.41 7.88
N CYS A 685 36.63 -11.38 6.60
CA CYS A 685 36.31 -12.56 5.81
C CYS A 685 37.48 -12.98 4.90
N GLY A 686 37.54 -14.30 4.59
CA GLY A 686 38.27 -14.78 3.44
C GLY A 686 37.48 -14.48 2.17
N ALA A 687 38.10 -13.87 1.17
CA ALA A 687 37.47 -13.50 -0.09
C ALA A 687 38.24 -14.06 -1.26
N LEU A 688 37.62 -14.02 -2.43
CA LEU A 688 38.25 -14.35 -3.72
C LEU A 688 38.45 -13.08 -4.54
N LEU A 689 39.62 -12.92 -5.10
CA LEU A 689 39.97 -11.89 -6.07
C LEU A 689 39.92 -12.51 -7.45
N LEU A 690 39.23 -11.90 -8.39
CA LEU A 690 39.18 -12.23 -9.81
C LEU A 690 39.84 -11.09 -10.60
N ASP A 691 40.95 -11.38 -11.28
CA ASP A 691 41.64 -10.41 -12.12
C ASP A 691 41.03 -10.31 -13.52
N GLY A 692 41.48 -9.34 -14.32
CA GLY A 692 41.00 -9.12 -15.70
C GLY A 692 41.25 -10.29 -16.65
N GLU A 693 42.18 -11.21 -16.34
CA GLU A 693 42.47 -12.40 -17.12
C GLU A 693 41.68 -13.64 -16.69
N GLY A 694 40.82 -13.50 -15.63
CA GLY A 694 40.00 -14.59 -15.08
C GLY A 694 40.74 -15.50 -14.10
N ALA A 695 41.94 -15.09 -13.62
CA ALA A 695 42.61 -15.83 -12.55
C ALA A 695 41.99 -15.51 -11.19
N CYS A 696 41.73 -16.55 -10.43
CA CYS A 696 41.10 -16.48 -9.11
C CYS A 696 42.13 -16.70 -8.00
N LEU A 697 42.25 -15.75 -7.09
CA LEU A 697 43.21 -15.77 -5.98
C LEU A 697 42.48 -15.66 -4.64
N PRO A 698 42.73 -16.51 -3.64
CA PRO A 698 42.23 -16.33 -2.29
C PRO A 698 42.97 -15.17 -1.61
N ILE A 699 42.21 -14.30 -0.96
CA ILE A 699 42.70 -13.16 -0.19
C ILE A 699 42.03 -13.11 1.18
N SER A 700 42.62 -12.39 2.13
CA SER A 700 42.03 -12.13 3.43
C SER A 700 41.83 -10.63 3.57
N VAL A 701 40.59 -10.25 3.93
CA VAL A 701 40.25 -8.87 4.22
C VAL A 701 40.42 -8.62 5.71
N ASP A 702 41.17 -7.58 6.07
CA ASP A 702 41.39 -7.24 7.48
C ASP A 702 40.13 -6.64 8.15
N GLY A 703 40.26 -6.30 9.44
CA GLY A 703 39.14 -5.71 10.21
C GLY A 703 38.73 -4.30 9.78
N GLU A 704 39.56 -3.61 9.01
CA GLU A 704 39.35 -2.26 8.49
C GLU A 704 38.85 -2.27 7.03
N GLY A 705 38.77 -3.43 6.40
CA GLY A 705 38.32 -3.57 5.02
C GLY A 705 39.42 -3.37 3.98
N ASN A 706 40.65 -3.65 4.36
CA ASN A 706 41.79 -3.67 3.42
C ASN A 706 42.23 -5.11 3.19
N ALA A 707 42.81 -5.35 2.02
CA ALA A 707 43.37 -6.65 1.67
C ALA A 707 44.74 -6.48 1.00
N ALA A 708 45.64 -7.42 1.26
CA ALA A 708 46.92 -7.52 0.53
C ALA A 708 46.66 -8.15 -0.84
N CYS A 709 47.40 -7.66 -1.85
CA CYS A 709 47.29 -8.08 -3.23
C CYS A 709 48.66 -8.31 -3.87
N PRO A 710 48.83 -9.26 -4.80
CA PRO A 710 50.06 -9.40 -5.52
C PRO A 710 50.44 -8.13 -6.29
N GLY A 711 51.68 -7.67 -6.16
CA GLY A 711 52.19 -6.43 -6.80
C GLY A 711 52.12 -6.42 -8.32
N ARG A 712 51.97 -7.59 -8.95
CA ARG A 712 51.76 -7.70 -10.42
C ARG A 712 50.42 -7.06 -10.89
N LEU A 713 49.50 -6.84 -9.98
CA LEU A 713 48.15 -6.29 -10.25
C LEU A 713 48.09 -4.77 -9.95
N ASP A 714 49.16 -4.10 -9.62
CA ASP A 714 49.21 -2.67 -9.34
C ASP A 714 48.61 -1.84 -10.48
N GLY A 715 47.67 -0.98 -10.15
CA GLY A 715 46.91 -0.15 -11.09
C GLY A 715 45.73 -0.88 -11.78
N GLU A 716 45.56 -2.16 -11.59
CA GLU A 716 44.45 -2.91 -12.20
C GLU A 716 43.16 -2.79 -11.38
N THR A 717 42.04 -2.86 -12.11
CA THR A 717 40.72 -3.02 -11.49
C THR A 717 40.40 -4.51 -11.40
N VAL A 718 40.16 -4.98 -10.20
CA VAL A 718 39.87 -6.39 -9.90
C VAL A 718 38.48 -6.53 -9.26
N THR A 719 37.86 -7.69 -9.44
CA THR A 719 36.60 -8.02 -8.75
C THR A 719 36.92 -8.83 -7.49
N VAL A 720 36.42 -8.37 -6.35
CA VAL A 720 36.59 -9.04 -5.06
C VAL A 720 35.22 -9.42 -4.50
N GLY A 721 35.07 -10.64 -4.00
CA GLY A 721 33.80 -11.10 -3.42
C GLY A 721 33.97 -12.39 -2.61
N LEU A 722 32.87 -12.86 -2.01
CA LEU A 722 32.82 -14.11 -1.27
C LEU A 722 32.57 -15.28 -2.21
N ALA A 723 33.15 -16.44 -1.90
CA ALA A 723 32.84 -17.66 -2.63
C ALA A 723 31.34 -18.00 -2.51
N ALA A 724 30.74 -18.43 -3.62
CA ALA A 724 29.36 -18.90 -3.67
C ALA A 724 29.32 -20.36 -4.15
N PRO A 725 29.66 -21.35 -3.31
CA PRO A 725 29.72 -22.73 -3.71
C PRO A 725 28.34 -23.24 -4.15
N ALA A 726 28.32 -23.93 -5.29
CA ALA A 726 27.12 -24.58 -5.81
C ALA A 726 27.24 -26.10 -5.74
N GLU A 727 26.18 -26.80 -5.32
CA GLU A 727 26.16 -28.24 -5.15
C GLU A 727 24.86 -28.83 -5.66
N VAL A 728 24.97 -29.89 -6.46
CA VAL A 728 23.86 -30.77 -6.83
C VAL A 728 24.18 -32.17 -6.37
N ARG A 729 23.20 -32.83 -5.73
CA ARG A 729 23.26 -34.23 -5.30
C ARG A 729 22.00 -34.94 -5.78
N THR A 730 22.20 -36.08 -6.48
CA THR A 730 21.07 -36.89 -6.96
C THR A 730 20.25 -37.45 -5.80
N MET A 731 19.01 -37.83 -6.08
CA MET A 731 18.30 -38.78 -5.22
C MET A 731 19.09 -40.10 -5.13
N PRO A 732 18.87 -40.93 -4.10
CA PRO A 732 19.43 -42.26 -4.09
C PRO A 732 19.17 -42.96 -5.41
N LEU A 733 20.22 -43.60 -5.98
CA LEU A 733 20.18 -44.22 -7.30
C LEU A 733 19.39 -45.54 -7.24
N GLU A 734 18.07 -45.41 -7.12
CA GLU A 734 17.13 -46.53 -6.95
C GLU A 734 16.17 -46.64 -8.10
N THR A 735 15.87 -47.89 -8.45
CA THR A 735 14.73 -48.26 -9.28
C THR A 735 13.86 -49.23 -8.50
N LEU A 736 12.67 -49.53 -8.96
CA LEU A 736 11.79 -50.52 -8.30
C LEU A 736 12.47 -51.92 -8.13
N GLU A 737 13.42 -52.28 -9.02
CA GLU A 737 14.11 -53.54 -9.00
C GLU A 737 15.35 -53.53 -8.07
N THR A 738 15.87 -52.32 -7.75
CA THR A 738 17.14 -52.16 -7.03
C THR A 738 16.98 -51.57 -5.61
N LEU A 739 15.75 -51.34 -5.20
CA LEU A 739 15.41 -50.77 -3.90
C LEU A 739 16.02 -51.64 -2.75
N GLY A 740 16.79 -50.97 -1.86
CA GLY A 740 17.43 -51.65 -0.72
C GLY A 740 18.60 -52.58 -1.06
N ARG A 741 19.08 -52.56 -2.31
CA ARG A 741 20.27 -53.35 -2.71
C ARG A 741 21.54 -52.50 -2.62
N PHE A 742 22.66 -53.13 -2.28
CA PHE A 742 23.97 -52.50 -2.38
C PHE A 742 24.32 -52.20 -3.84
N LYS A 743 24.76 -50.96 -4.10
CA LYS A 743 25.10 -50.46 -5.41
C LYS A 743 26.51 -49.88 -5.44
N LYS A 744 27.22 -50.10 -6.52
CA LYS A 744 28.55 -49.57 -6.75
C LYS A 744 28.53 -48.63 -7.96
N GLN A 745 28.97 -47.40 -7.76
CA GLN A 745 29.12 -46.46 -8.87
C GLN A 745 30.45 -46.72 -9.56
N LEU A 746 30.44 -46.93 -10.88
CA LEU A 746 31.61 -47.17 -11.70
C LEU A 746 32.12 -45.91 -12.39
N GLY A 747 31.23 -44.96 -12.61
CA GLY A 747 31.54 -43.69 -13.28
C GLY A 747 30.27 -42.87 -13.56
N ALA A 748 30.51 -41.63 -13.96
CA ALA A 748 29.46 -40.73 -14.39
C ALA A 748 29.87 -39.98 -15.65
N ARG A 749 28.88 -39.57 -16.44
CA ARG A 749 29.02 -38.64 -17.55
C ARG A 749 28.08 -37.46 -17.30
N ALA A 750 28.62 -36.25 -17.43
CA ALA A 750 27.82 -35.03 -17.38
C ALA A 750 27.82 -34.35 -18.74
N LEU A 751 26.65 -33.92 -19.19
CA LEU A 751 26.52 -33.03 -20.36
C LEU A 751 26.53 -31.59 -19.83
N LEU A 752 27.59 -30.88 -20.20
CA LEU A 752 27.81 -29.48 -19.81
C LEU A 752 27.53 -28.53 -21.00
N HIS A 753 27.16 -27.31 -20.69
CA HIS A 753 26.98 -26.23 -21.67
C HIS A 753 27.62 -24.95 -21.15
N GLU A 754 28.55 -24.37 -21.88
CA GLU A 754 29.30 -23.14 -21.53
C GLU A 754 29.72 -23.13 -20.05
N SER A 755 30.46 -24.17 -19.64
CA SER A 755 30.79 -24.43 -18.26
C SER A 755 32.28 -24.46 -17.99
N THR A 756 32.66 -24.13 -16.76
CA THR A 756 34.03 -24.42 -16.29
C THR A 756 34.25 -25.92 -16.14
N LEU A 757 35.49 -26.35 -16.34
CA LEU A 757 35.93 -27.70 -15.99
C LEU A 757 36.56 -27.80 -14.59
N LYS A 758 36.54 -26.71 -13.81
CA LYS A 758 37.04 -26.64 -12.42
C LYS A 758 35.94 -26.99 -11.44
N PHE A 759 35.63 -28.26 -11.30
CA PHE A 759 34.60 -28.75 -10.38
C PHE A 759 35.05 -30.02 -9.67
N ARG A 760 34.37 -30.35 -8.55
CA ARG A 760 34.56 -31.57 -7.77
C ARG A 760 33.36 -32.49 -7.94
N TYR A 761 33.59 -33.76 -7.83
CA TYR A 761 32.53 -34.77 -7.87
C TYR A 761 32.74 -35.87 -6.84
N GLY A 762 31.66 -36.53 -6.45
CA GLY A 762 31.72 -37.57 -5.43
C GLY A 762 30.38 -38.19 -5.10
N THR A 763 30.31 -38.82 -3.92
CA THR A 763 29.05 -39.34 -3.38
C THR A 763 28.27 -38.30 -2.52
N GLY A 764 28.83 -37.10 -2.33
CA GLY A 764 28.32 -36.10 -1.42
C GLY A 764 28.71 -36.31 0.06
N HIS A 765 29.46 -37.39 0.37
CA HIS A 765 30.08 -37.54 1.68
C HIS A 765 31.27 -36.58 1.83
N PRO A 766 31.50 -35.95 3.00
CA PRO A 766 32.56 -34.95 3.17
C PRO A 766 33.95 -35.41 2.68
N ASP A 767 34.28 -36.67 2.87
CA ASP A 767 35.60 -37.24 2.55
C ASP A 767 35.68 -37.86 1.15
N ALA A 768 34.62 -37.77 0.33
CA ALA A 768 34.52 -38.47 -0.93
C ALA A 768 34.66 -37.57 -2.17
N TRP A 769 35.08 -36.32 -2.01
CA TRP A 769 35.21 -35.37 -3.09
C TRP A 769 36.53 -35.54 -3.86
N ARG A 770 36.46 -35.52 -5.21
CA ARG A 770 37.58 -35.57 -6.13
C ARG A 770 37.53 -34.37 -7.08
N ASP A 771 38.70 -33.78 -7.35
CA ASP A 771 38.81 -32.76 -8.34
C ASP A 771 38.71 -33.38 -9.75
N PHE A 772 37.90 -32.75 -10.62
CA PHE A 772 37.80 -33.14 -12.00
C PHE A 772 39.12 -32.80 -12.70
N GLN A 773 39.67 -33.77 -13.43
CA GLN A 773 40.92 -33.59 -14.21
C GLN A 773 40.55 -33.41 -15.70
N PRO A 774 40.69 -32.21 -16.27
CA PRO A 774 40.25 -31.92 -17.64
C PRO A 774 40.98 -32.75 -18.68
N GLY A 775 42.29 -33.05 -18.50
CA GLY A 775 43.05 -33.97 -19.32
C GLY A 775 42.81 -33.81 -20.82
N ARG A 776 42.13 -34.78 -21.43
CA ARG A 776 41.82 -34.83 -22.86
C ARG A 776 40.85 -33.78 -23.40
N TYR A 777 40.15 -33.08 -22.53
CA TYR A 777 39.14 -32.05 -22.88
C TYR A 777 39.76 -30.70 -23.20
N GLY A 778 41.08 -30.54 -22.98
CA GLY A 778 41.84 -29.33 -23.22
C GLY A 778 41.62 -28.29 -22.10
N VAL A 779 42.11 -27.07 -22.36
CA VAL A 779 42.00 -25.92 -21.42
C VAL A 779 41.05 -24.85 -21.92
N ALA A 780 40.37 -25.07 -23.05
CA ALA A 780 39.41 -24.09 -23.56
C ALA A 780 38.17 -24.02 -22.66
N GLU A 781 37.99 -22.92 -22.00
CA GLU A 781 36.79 -22.55 -21.24
C GLU A 781 36.13 -21.35 -21.93
N PRO A 782 34.75 -21.24 -21.93
CA PRO A 782 33.81 -22.24 -21.40
C PRO A 782 33.65 -23.49 -22.29
N TYR A 783 33.48 -24.64 -21.66
CA TYR A 783 33.33 -25.94 -22.29
C TYR A 783 31.87 -26.33 -22.54
N SER A 784 31.57 -26.90 -23.70
CA SER A 784 30.27 -27.53 -24.02
C SER A 784 30.49 -28.96 -24.54
N GLY A 785 29.78 -29.93 -23.96
CA GLY A 785 29.84 -31.33 -24.32
C GLY A 785 29.85 -32.31 -23.15
N TYR A 786 30.04 -33.59 -23.44
CA TYR A 786 30.16 -34.64 -22.45
C TYR A 786 31.51 -34.69 -21.76
N VAL A 787 31.51 -34.71 -20.44
CA VAL A 787 32.68 -35.01 -19.61
C VAL A 787 32.47 -36.35 -18.92
N ARG A 788 33.53 -37.14 -18.77
CA ARG A 788 33.50 -38.44 -18.11
C ARG A 788 34.29 -38.37 -16.81
N MET A 789 33.62 -38.74 -15.73
CA MET A 789 34.17 -38.88 -14.39
C MET A 789 34.34 -40.38 -14.06
N ILE A 790 35.53 -40.78 -13.75
CA ILE A 790 35.82 -42.18 -13.39
C ILE A 790 36.04 -42.22 -11.91
N HIS A 791 35.23 -43.03 -11.25
CA HIS A 791 35.39 -43.27 -9.81
C HIS A 791 34.97 -44.69 -9.47
N ASN A 792 35.49 -45.16 -8.36
CA ASN A 792 35.17 -46.46 -7.84
C ASN A 792 35.01 -46.30 -6.33
N TYR A 793 33.79 -45.98 -5.94
CA TYR A 793 33.40 -45.96 -4.55
C TYR A 793 32.91 -47.33 -4.11
N GLY A 794 33.00 -47.63 -2.81
CA GLY A 794 32.49 -48.88 -2.25
C GLY A 794 31.02 -49.10 -2.57
N MET A 795 30.51 -50.27 -2.18
CA MET A 795 29.09 -50.56 -2.25
C MET A 795 28.32 -49.82 -1.17
N ASP A 796 27.24 -49.18 -1.52
CA ASP A 796 26.38 -48.41 -0.64
C ASP A 796 24.91 -48.68 -0.99
N GLU A 797 24.03 -48.83 0.03
CA GLU A 797 22.58 -48.99 -0.16
C GLU A 797 21.96 -47.69 -0.64
N GLN A 798 22.41 -46.54 -0.09
CA GLN A 798 21.91 -45.19 -0.43
C GLN A 798 22.84 -44.43 -1.39
N SER A 799 23.44 -45.14 -2.32
CA SER A 799 24.38 -44.59 -3.27
C SER A 799 23.81 -43.33 -3.99
N CYS A 800 24.46 -42.17 -3.85
CA CYS A 800 24.16 -40.90 -4.50
C CYS A 800 25.37 -40.42 -5.28
N PHE A 801 25.14 -39.55 -6.29
CA PHE A 801 26.19 -38.87 -6.99
C PHE A 801 26.06 -37.35 -6.77
N ALA A 802 27.18 -36.66 -6.58
CA ALA A 802 27.20 -35.23 -6.36
C ALA A 802 28.25 -34.51 -7.20
N LEU A 803 27.93 -33.28 -7.58
CA LEU A 803 28.83 -32.30 -8.20
C LEU A 803 28.87 -31.04 -7.35
N ARG A 804 30.07 -30.44 -7.23
CA ARG A 804 30.28 -29.19 -6.50
C ARG A 804 31.23 -28.26 -7.25
N VAL A 805 30.85 -27.00 -7.34
CA VAL A 805 31.65 -25.94 -7.98
C VAL A 805 31.95 -24.88 -6.94
N GLU A 806 33.22 -24.56 -6.72
CA GLU A 806 33.68 -23.61 -5.67
C GLU A 806 34.40 -22.39 -6.30
N THR A 807 34.84 -22.48 -7.55
CA THR A 807 35.46 -21.37 -8.29
C THR A 807 34.38 -20.34 -8.72
N PRO A 808 34.75 -19.10 -9.06
CA PRO A 808 33.76 -18.08 -9.43
C PRO A 808 33.13 -18.24 -10.82
N ASP A 809 33.48 -19.31 -11.52
CA ASP A 809 33.14 -19.52 -12.93
C ASP A 809 31.69 -20.06 -13.09
N GLN A 810 31.11 -19.85 -14.27
CA GLN A 810 29.81 -20.39 -14.67
C GLN A 810 29.85 -21.92 -14.83
N PHE A 811 28.70 -22.55 -14.42
CA PHE A 811 28.52 -23.99 -14.58
C PHE A 811 27.08 -24.31 -14.92
N ASN A 812 26.84 -24.94 -16.08
CA ASN A 812 25.51 -25.37 -16.52
C ASN A 812 25.52 -26.87 -16.79
N LEU A 813 24.67 -27.60 -16.07
CA LEU A 813 24.52 -29.04 -16.18
C LEU A 813 23.21 -29.38 -16.88
N LEU A 814 23.29 -30.03 -18.04
CA LEU A 814 22.10 -30.40 -18.80
C LEU A 814 21.62 -31.81 -18.46
N ALA A 815 22.52 -32.76 -18.28
CA ALA A 815 22.17 -34.13 -17.94
C ALA A 815 23.29 -34.85 -17.21
N LEU A 816 22.91 -35.86 -16.43
CA LEU A 816 23.81 -36.83 -15.79
C LEU A 816 23.47 -38.24 -16.25
N VAL A 817 24.51 -39.01 -16.57
CA VAL A 817 24.40 -40.45 -16.90
C VAL A 817 25.33 -41.20 -15.95
N LEU A 818 24.81 -42.12 -15.19
CA LEU A 818 25.48 -42.81 -14.12
C LEU A 818 25.60 -44.30 -14.46
N ASP A 819 26.84 -44.83 -14.41
CA ASP A 819 27.12 -46.26 -14.60
C ASP A 819 27.13 -46.92 -13.22
N VAL A 820 26.17 -47.79 -12.96
CA VAL A 820 25.97 -48.47 -11.66
C VAL A 820 26.09 -49.99 -11.81
N GLU A 821 26.75 -50.63 -10.90
CA GLU A 821 26.82 -52.11 -10.76
C GLU A 821 26.04 -52.55 -9.52
N LEU A 822 25.21 -53.61 -9.68
CA LEU A 822 24.34 -54.16 -8.63
C LEU A 822 24.94 -55.41 -8.08
#